data_e2c4ac7f15a115af81bce8cc526b3b35
#
_entry.id   e2c4ac7f15a115af81bce8cc526b3b35
#
_cell.length_a   1.000
_cell.length_b   1.000
_cell.length_c   1.000
_cell.angle_alpha   90.00
_cell.angle_beta   90.00
_cell.angle_gamma   90.00
#
_symmetry.space_group_name_H-M   'P 1'
#
loop_
_entity.id
_entity.type
_entity.pdbx_description
1 polymer ?
#
loop_
_entity_poly.entity_id
_entity_poly.type
_entity_poly.pdbx_seq_one_letter_code
_entity_poly.pdbx_strand_id
1 'polypeptide(L)'
;MEQQNKTMAYDMEKYWNDSHTSAGHSSYLESLYESYIEDPASVSIEWRSFFDDLPDINGSNEDISHQSVINSFKNYRRVTSAASNKSEVNDKQVKVIQLIQAYRNRGHQVASLDPLGMMDREQIPDLDIEYHGLSKEDLQTVFNTDTLRIGKDEATLQEIINSLQLIYCGDLGIEYNHIVDIDERKWFQEKLELNVGKLDFQDDEKRYIFNRLNSAEGLAKFLAAKYPGMKRFGIDGCESLIPLVDALIQNCGIHGAKQICFGMAHRGRLNLLVNVLGKTPAELFSAFEEDFELSGSSTGDVKYHLGFSSNLLTPKGEVHVSLFNNPSHLEIVDPVVLGSVRARQDRLYDEKREQVIPILIHGDASFSGQGVVMESLQMSQTRGYGVGGTLHVIVNNQIGFTTSYKYDARSTEYSTDVAKMINAPIIHVNGDNPEMVVHAAKIACEYRYKFGKDIILDLFCYRRRGHNEADDPSATQPLMYEKIAKHPSVLKIYEEKLIAEKIISKSDSLDFQKKYRDSLEDGSSVVGNLALQPNDDLWFDWSPYMDQKWWQETNTKFEVGKFLELSEVITSAPKNFVLGRQVKKVFDDRKLMASGKAPINWGFAESMAYASLLSEGYPIRLTGQDVRRGTFSHRHAAIYNAKDGMGHIPLVSVARESSTRMDIYDSFLSEEAVLGFEYGYSATWPSGLVIWEAQFGDFVNGAQVVIDQFIVSAEHKWERLSGLVMLLPHGFEGQGPEHSSARVERFLQLCASENIEVCIPSTPAQIFHLLRRQAIRKMRRPLIVISPKSLLRNPLVTSTVSELTNGEFKRVIDDSLEEKSKVKRIIMCSGKVYYDLLQKREENKIKDIALVRIEQLYSFPYDDLESILGIYDNANEYVWCQEEPANQGAWFSHRHRLQRVLDRFNSNHEIKLTSRPAAAAPAVGLMKLHLKQQNELVVNALMLESSGERE
;
A
#
# COMPACT_ATOMS: atom_id res chain seq x y z
N MET A 1 13.54 -44.31 -2.80
CA MET A 1 12.45 -43.55 -2.21
C MET A 1 11.74 -44.22 -1.05
N GLU A 2 11.47 -45.51 -1.06
CA GLU A 2 10.86 -46.23 0.09
C GLU A 2 11.75 -46.36 1.33
N GLN A 3 13.08 -46.44 1.14
CA GLN A 3 14.02 -46.53 2.27
C GLN A 3 14.26 -45.16 2.92
N GLN A 4 14.22 -44.04 2.18
CA GLN A 4 14.33 -42.70 2.75
C GLN A 4 13.08 -42.27 3.50
N ASN A 5 11.90 -42.68 3.06
CA ASN A 5 10.67 -42.43 3.79
C ASN A 5 10.52 -43.23 5.09
N LYS A 6 11.15 -44.41 5.16
CA LYS A 6 11.16 -45.20 6.42
C LYS A 6 12.10 -44.57 7.46
N THR A 7 13.25 -44.02 7.04
CA THR A 7 14.17 -43.32 7.95
C THR A 7 13.59 -42.03 8.50
N MET A 8 12.90 -41.23 7.66
CA MET A 8 12.21 -40.01 8.12
C MET A 8 11.02 -40.28 9.06
N ALA A 9 10.26 -41.34 8.83
CA ALA A 9 9.17 -41.73 9.72
C ALA A 9 9.67 -42.21 11.10
N TYR A 10 10.81 -42.89 11.11
CA TYR A 10 11.45 -43.38 12.33
C TYR A 10 12.02 -42.23 13.18
N ASP A 11 12.60 -41.24 12.55
CA ASP A 11 13.08 -40.02 13.25
C ASP A 11 11.96 -39.16 13.81
N MET A 12 10.81 -39.04 13.12
CA MET A 12 9.65 -38.30 13.59
C MET A 12 8.98 -38.98 14.79
N GLU A 13 8.90 -40.30 14.82
CA GLU A 13 8.36 -41.07 15.93
C GLU A 13 9.22 -40.93 17.19
N LYS A 14 10.54 -40.83 17.02
CA LYS A 14 11.49 -40.55 18.09
C LYS A 14 11.33 -39.14 18.66
N TYR A 15 11.14 -38.14 17.82
CA TYR A 15 10.83 -36.75 18.24
C TYR A 15 9.50 -36.63 19.00
N TRP A 16 8.51 -37.41 18.65
CA TRP A 16 7.21 -37.38 19.35
C TRP A 16 7.25 -38.10 20.69
N ASN A 17 8.11 -39.10 20.86
CA ASN A 17 8.31 -39.77 22.14
C ASN A 17 9.16 -38.92 23.10
N ASP A 18 9.99 -38.00 22.62
CA ASP A 18 10.77 -37.05 23.41
C ASP A 18 9.94 -35.87 23.97
N SER A 19 8.64 -35.81 23.66
CA SER A 19 7.76 -34.73 24.15
C SER A 19 7.55 -34.72 25.68
N HIS A 20 7.96 -35.77 26.37
CA HIS A 20 7.93 -35.85 27.84
C HIS A 20 9.07 -35.06 28.51
N THR A 21 10.08 -34.59 27.74
CA THR A 21 11.26 -33.89 28.26
C THR A 21 11.20 -32.37 28.08
N SER A 22 10.17 -31.83 27.41
CA SER A 22 10.07 -30.40 27.16
C SER A 22 9.43 -29.61 28.29
N ALA A 23 10.25 -28.74 28.87
CA ALA A 23 9.89 -27.52 29.63
C ALA A 23 8.96 -27.65 30.85
N GLY A 24 9.50 -28.10 31.95
CA GLY A 24 8.84 -27.99 33.26
C GLY A 24 9.48 -28.85 34.35
N HIS A 25 10.22 -29.90 34.00
CA HIS A 25 10.76 -30.88 34.92
C HIS A 25 12.27 -31.19 34.74
N SER A 26 13.04 -30.27 34.15
CA SER A 26 14.47 -30.47 33.91
C SER A 26 15.25 -30.85 35.17
N SER A 27 14.96 -30.24 36.29
CA SER A 27 15.58 -30.55 37.57
C SER A 27 15.18 -31.94 38.12
N TYR A 28 13.99 -32.41 37.82
CA TYR A 28 13.54 -33.76 38.19
C TYR A 28 14.20 -34.84 37.32
N LEU A 29 14.26 -34.62 36.03
CA LEU A 29 14.95 -35.49 35.09
C LEU A 29 16.46 -35.59 35.38
N GLU A 30 17.08 -34.46 35.70
CA GLU A 30 18.46 -34.37 36.10
C GLU A 30 18.73 -35.16 37.39
N SER A 31 17.84 -35.07 38.37
CA SER A 31 17.88 -35.87 39.61
C SER A 31 17.73 -37.37 39.36
N LEU A 32 16.87 -37.77 38.43
CA LEU A 32 16.72 -39.18 38.05
C LEU A 32 17.96 -39.71 37.30
N TYR A 33 18.52 -38.88 36.42
CA TYR A 33 19.73 -39.22 35.67
C TYR A 33 20.95 -39.38 36.59
N GLU A 34 21.13 -38.52 37.55
CA GLU A 34 22.17 -38.65 38.59
C GLU A 34 22.02 -39.91 39.39
N SER A 35 20.79 -40.26 39.80
CA SER A 35 20.54 -41.54 40.49
C SER A 35 20.82 -42.75 39.62
N TYR A 36 20.52 -42.68 38.30
CA TYR A 36 20.86 -43.72 37.34
C TYR A 36 22.37 -43.88 37.15
N ILE A 37 23.15 -42.81 37.11
CA ILE A 37 24.62 -42.87 37.02
C ILE A 37 25.21 -43.50 38.28
N GLU A 38 24.70 -43.21 39.47
CA GLU A 38 25.14 -43.79 40.74
C GLU A 38 24.78 -45.29 40.87
N ASP A 39 23.56 -45.65 40.55
CA ASP A 39 23.06 -47.03 40.52
C ASP A 39 21.93 -47.17 39.51
N PRO A 40 22.15 -47.77 38.32
CA PRO A 40 21.08 -48.02 37.34
C PRO A 40 19.86 -48.74 37.85
N ALA A 41 19.96 -49.46 39.00
CA ALA A 41 18.85 -50.11 39.60
C ALA A 41 17.99 -49.19 40.49
N SER A 42 18.41 -47.99 40.77
CA SER A 42 17.72 -46.98 41.58
C SER A 42 16.56 -46.31 40.90
N VAL A 43 16.47 -46.37 39.56
CA VAL A 43 15.39 -45.79 38.75
C VAL A 43 14.44 -46.86 38.20
N SER A 44 13.25 -46.45 37.79
CA SER A 44 12.27 -47.41 37.23
C SER A 44 12.76 -47.99 35.89
N ILE A 45 12.25 -49.20 35.57
CA ILE A 45 12.63 -49.90 34.33
C ILE A 45 12.45 -49.02 33.07
N GLU A 46 11.43 -48.19 33.07
CA GLU A 46 11.13 -47.28 31.96
C GLU A 46 12.19 -46.19 31.82
N TRP A 47 12.61 -45.55 32.93
CA TRP A 47 13.65 -44.57 32.96
C TRP A 47 15.05 -45.16 32.66
N ARG A 48 15.28 -46.39 33.12
CA ARG A 48 16.55 -47.11 32.80
C ARG A 48 16.64 -47.31 31.29
N SER A 49 15.61 -47.84 30.64
CA SER A 49 15.58 -48.06 29.21
C SER A 49 15.77 -46.76 28.43
N PHE A 50 15.22 -45.67 28.93
CA PHE A 50 15.38 -44.34 28.31
C PHE A 50 16.81 -43.81 28.39
N PHE A 51 17.48 -44.00 29.54
CA PHE A 51 18.85 -43.53 29.73
C PHE A 51 19.89 -44.45 29.04
N ASP A 52 19.60 -45.74 28.93
CA ASP A 52 20.42 -46.68 28.18
C ASP A 52 20.39 -46.43 26.67
N ASP A 53 19.35 -45.81 26.13
CA ASP A 53 19.17 -45.47 24.71
C ASP A 53 19.74 -44.08 24.32
N LEU A 54 20.29 -43.33 25.27
CA LEU A 54 20.90 -42.03 24.98
C LEU A 54 22.19 -42.24 24.16
N PRO A 55 22.42 -41.42 23.11
CA PRO A 55 23.58 -41.55 22.25
C PRO A 55 24.89 -41.22 23.00
N ASP A 56 25.89 -42.07 22.92
CA ASP A 56 27.23 -41.82 23.42
C ASP A 56 27.86 -40.60 22.74
N ILE A 57 28.05 -39.54 23.50
CA ILE A 57 28.74 -38.34 23.04
C ILE A 57 30.23 -38.47 23.41
N ASN A 58 31.10 -38.61 22.42
CA ASN A 58 32.57 -38.71 22.51
C ASN A 58 33.22 -40.10 22.77
N GLY A 59 32.53 -41.22 22.64
CA GLY A 59 33.15 -42.54 22.61
C GLY A 59 33.79 -42.99 23.93
N SER A 60 33.36 -42.49 25.07
CA SER A 60 33.71 -42.96 26.40
C SER A 60 32.42 -43.50 27.07
N ASN A 61 32.45 -44.73 27.50
CA ASN A 61 31.33 -45.42 28.19
C ASN A 61 31.13 -44.97 29.65
N GLU A 62 31.73 -43.90 30.10
CA GLU A 62 31.56 -43.38 31.47
C GLU A 62 31.18 -41.89 31.39
N ASP A 63 29.93 -41.61 31.70
CA ASP A 63 29.46 -40.25 31.87
C ASP A 63 29.79 -39.75 33.29
N ILE A 64 30.00 -38.45 33.44
CA ILE A 64 30.45 -37.85 34.70
C ILE A 64 29.23 -37.21 35.38
N SER A 65 29.04 -37.52 36.69
CA SER A 65 27.99 -36.88 37.50
C SER A 65 27.98 -35.37 37.36
N HIS A 66 26.85 -34.83 36.88
CA HIS A 66 26.65 -33.39 36.74
C HIS A 66 26.73 -32.66 38.08
N GLN A 67 26.39 -33.35 39.22
CA GLN A 67 26.53 -32.78 40.55
C GLN A 67 28.00 -32.51 40.89
N SER A 68 28.94 -33.34 40.41
CA SER A 68 30.38 -33.13 40.59
C SER A 68 30.81 -31.83 39.88
N VAL A 69 30.29 -31.58 38.67
CA VAL A 69 30.53 -30.40 37.88
C VAL A 69 29.88 -29.18 38.51
N ILE A 70 28.61 -29.28 38.92
CA ILE A 70 27.87 -28.23 39.63
C ILE A 70 28.56 -27.86 40.94
N ASN A 71 29.04 -28.83 41.71
CA ASN A 71 29.81 -28.61 42.94
C ASN A 71 31.21 -28.03 42.69
N SER A 72 31.85 -28.37 41.57
CA SER A 72 33.10 -27.71 41.19
C SER A 72 32.89 -26.24 40.83
N PHE A 73 31.79 -25.90 40.16
CA PHE A 73 31.40 -24.51 39.94
C PHE A 73 30.94 -23.79 41.21
N LYS A 74 30.17 -24.44 42.11
CA LYS A 74 29.85 -23.90 43.44
C LYS A 74 31.06 -23.68 44.31
N ASN A 75 32.08 -24.55 44.23
CA ASN A 75 33.34 -24.45 44.95
C ASN A 75 34.40 -23.60 44.21
N TYR A 76 34.10 -23.12 43.00
CA TYR A 76 34.91 -22.12 42.37
C TYR A 76 34.75 -20.83 43.15
N ARG A 77 35.41 -20.81 44.35
CA ARG A 77 35.63 -19.58 45.07
C ARG A 77 36.38 -18.69 44.09
N ARG A 78 35.74 -17.56 43.71
CA ARG A 78 36.45 -16.40 43.21
C ARG A 78 37.68 -16.28 44.10
N VAL A 79 38.83 -16.54 43.52
CA VAL A 79 40.12 -16.14 44.14
C VAL A 79 40.05 -14.65 44.17
N THR A 80 39.52 -14.10 45.29
CA THR A 80 39.70 -12.71 45.60
C THR A 80 41.17 -12.58 45.89
N SER A 81 41.97 -12.34 44.83
CA SER A 81 43.29 -11.74 45.03
C SER A 81 43.00 -10.42 45.76
N ALA A 82 43.53 -10.30 46.97
CA ALA A 82 43.64 -9.06 47.66
C ALA A 82 44.61 -8.16 46.87
N ALA A 83 44.05 -7.47 45.87
CA ALA A 83 44.77 -6.50 45.09
C ALA A 83 43.78 -5.42 44.68
N SER A 84 43.86 -4.34 45.39
CA SER A 84 43.60 -2.96 44.95
C SER A 84 42.20 -2.58 44.48
N ASN A 85 41.80 -1.36 44.77
CA ASN A 85 40.70 -0.54 44.27
C ASN A 85 40.34 -0.72 42.75
N LYS A 86 41.16 -1.37 41.95
CA LYS A 86 40.93 -1.67 40.53
C LYS A 86 39.86 -2.73 40.25
N SER A 87 39.59 -3.67 41.18
CA SER A 87 38.56 -4.70 40.95
C SER A 87 37.15 -4.16 41.17
N GLU A 88 36.98 -3.25 42.08
CA GLU A 88 35.72 -2.59 42.43
C GLU A 88 35.29 -1.60 41.32
N VAL A 89 36.27 -0.88 40.78
CA VAL A 89 36.08 0.01 39.62
C VAL A 89 35.72 -0.80 38.37
N ASN A 90 36.32 -1.99 38.15
CA ASN A 90 35.94 -2.84 37.01
C ASN A 90 34.51 -3.42 37.12
N ASP A 91 34.03 -3.75 38.33
CA ASP A 91 32.67 -4.18 38.57
C ASP A 91 31.68 -3.04 38.35
N LYS A 92 32.01 -1.82 38.74
CA LYS A 92 31.22 -0.61 38.50
C LYS A 92 31.24 -0.17 37.04
N GLN A 93 32.29 -0.43 36.28
CA GLN A 93 32.35 -0.15 34.84
C GLN A 93 31.25 -0.89 34.07
N VAL A 94 31.00 -2.15 34.39
CA VAL A 94 29.90 -2.93 33.75
C VAL A 94 28.54 -2.29 34.05
N LYS A 95 28.36 -1.78 35.29
CA LYS A 95 27.12 -1.08 35.69
C LYS A 95 26.91 0.21 34.89
N VAL A 96 27.98 0.95 34.64
CA VAL A 96 27.95 2.19 33.83
C VAL A 96 27.58 1.85 32.39
N ILE A 97 28.11 0.78 31.83
CA ILE A 97 27.73 0.30 30.50
C ILE A 97 26.24 -0.07 30.46
N GLN A 98 25.73 -0.75 31.49
CA GLN A 98 24.30 -1.07 31.58
C GLN A 98 23.43 0.20 31.66
N LEU A 99 23.85 1.21 32.42
CA LEU A 99 23.16 2.50 32.47
C LEU A 99 23.16 3.21 31.11
N ILE A 100 24.27 3.23 30.37
CA ILE A 100 24.35 3.79 29.04
C ILE A 100 23.33 3.07 28.11
N GLN A 101 23.28 1.74 28.17
CA GLN A 101 22.32 0.99 27.36
C GLN A 101 20.87 1.25 27.78
N ALA A 102 20.59 1.44 29.06
CA ALA A 102 19.27 1.82 29.55
C ALA A 102 18.81 3.17 28.96
N TYR A 103 19.66 4.19 28.98
CA TYR A 103 19.34 5.48 28.36
C TYR A 103 19.11 5.37 26.84
N ARG A 104 19.93 4.58 26.12
CA ARG A 104 19.75 4.32 24.69
C ARG A 104 18.42 3.63 24.38
N ASN A 105 17.96 2.76 25.27
CA ASN A 105 16.72 2.00 25.08
C ASN A 105 15.48 2.76 25.53
N ARG A 106 15.57 3.52 26.61
CA ARG A 106 14.39 4.05 27.30
C ARG A 106 14.43 5.55 27.59
N GLY A 107 15.52 6.26 27.25
CA GLY A 107 15.65 7.68 27.46
C GLY A 107 14.50 8.50 26.84
N HIS A 108 13.99 8.07 25.68
CA HIS A 108 12.83 8.68 25.02
C HIS A 108 11.57 8.73 25.88
N GLN A 109 11.40 7.78 26.82
CA GLN A 109 10.21 7.70 27.69
C GLN A 109 10.17 8.82 28.74
N VAL A 110 11.32 9.41 29.08
CA VAL A 110 11.44 10.56 30.00
C VAL A 110 11.81 11.88 29.30
N ALA A 111 11.96 11.83 27.95
CA ALA A 111 12.30 13.02 27.17
C ALA A 111 11.19 14.08 27.20
N SER A 112 11.53 15.35 27.14
CA SER A 112 10.62 16.50 27.27
C SER A 112 9.80 16.73 25.98
N LEU A 113 9.02 15.73 25.56
CA LEU A 113 8.35 15.71 24.28
C LEU A 113 7.04 16.51 24.25
N ASP A 114 6.25 16.46 25.33
CA ASP A 114 4.91 17.07 25.37
C ASP A 114 4.95 18.56 25.71
N PRO A 115 4.56 19.45 24.76
CA PRO A 115 4.51 20.89 25.01
C PRO A 115 3.60 21.29 26.17
N LEU A 116 2.53 20.52 26.41
CA LEU A 116 1.55 20.81 27.45
C LEU A 116 1.91 20.21 28.82
N GLY A 117 2.89 19.32 28.88
CA GLY A 117 3.26 18.58 30.08
C GLY A 117 2.09 17.78 30.67
N MET A 118 1.27 17.16 29.82
CA MET A 118 0.11 16.36 30.25
C MET A 118 0.34 14.87 30.08
N MET A 119 1.43 14.49 29.44
CA MET A 119 1.76 13.09 29.22
C MET A 119 2.01 12.41 30.55
N ASP A 120 1.20 11.40 30.85
CA ASP A 120 1.38 10.58 32.06
C ASP A 120 2.61 9.67 31.86
N ARG A 121 3.57 9.74 32.76
CA ARG A 121 4.84 9.02 32.63
C ARG A 121 5.07 8.17 33.88
N GLU A 122 5.26 6.90 33.64
CA GLU A 122 5.70 5.98 34.66
C GLU A 122 7.18 6.29 35.05
N GLN A 123 7.55 6.03 36.31
CA GLN A 123 8.96 6.00 36.67
C GLN A 123 9.66 4.89 35.90
N ILE A 124 10.83 5.20 35.36
CA ILE A 124 11.66 4.26 34.60
C ILE A 124 12.88 3.90 35.49
N PRO A 125 12.78 2.85 36.32
CA PRO A 125 13.76 2.58 37.35
C PRO A 125 15.17 2.34 36.83
N ASP A 126 15.32 1.76 35.64
CA ASP A 126 16.62 1.46 35.01
C ASP A 126 17.34 2.70 34.45
N LEU A 127 16.74 3.88 34.51
CA LEU A 127 17.43 5.14 34.24
C LEU A 127 18.08 5.74 35.55
N ASP A 128 17.76 5.18 36.71
CA ASP A 128 18.32 5.60 37.99
C ASP A 128 19.60 4.84 38.28
N ILE A 129 20.62 5.55 38.81
CA ILE A 129 21.93 4.95 39.13
C ILE A 129 21.83 3.87 40.20
N GLU A 130 20.95 4.06 41.18
CA GLU A 130 20.72 3.11 42.27
C GLU A 130 20.22 1.72 41.77
N TYR A 131 19.42 1.70 40.69
CA TYR A 131 18.96 0.44 40.07
C TYR A 131 20.14 -0.43 39.60
N HIS A 132 21.20 0.20 39.10
CA HIS A 132 22.40 -0.48 38.67
C HIS A 132 23.39 -0.73 39.85
N GLY A 133 23.03 -0.35 41.05
CA GLY A 133 23.90 -0.47 42.23
C GLY A 133 25.11 0.49 42.22
N LEU A 134 24.94 1.62 41.56
CA LEU A 134 25.78 2.80 41.66
C LEU A 134 25.18 3.73 42.70
N SER A 135 25.98 4.64 43.25
CA SER A 135 25.57 5.57 44.31
C SER A 135 26.00 7.00 43.99
N LYS A 136 25.49 7.96 44.77
CA LYS A 136 25.90 9.37 44.65
C LYS A 136 27.39 9.59 44.96
N GLU A 137 28.02 8.69 45.68
CA GLU A 137 29.45 8.71 45.94
C GLU A 137 30.28 8.40 44.69
N ASP A 138 29.70 7.66 43.72
CA ASP A 138 30.35 7.29 42.47
C ASP A 138 30.32 8.42 41.42
N LEU A 139 29.54 9.49 41.63
CA LEU A 139 29.35 10.56 40.63
C LEU A 139 30.66 11.21 40.16
N GLN A 140 31.66 11.29 41.04
CA GLN A 140 32.97 11.87 40.71
C GLN A 140 33.99 10.83 40.30
N THR A 141 33.63 9.54 40.30
CA THR A 141 34.49 8.47 39.82
C THR A 141 34.58 8.50 38.30
N VAL A 142 35.80 8.36 37.77
CA VAL A 142 36.08 8.35 36.34
C VAL A 142 35.92 6.93 35.82
N PHE A 143 35.15 6.80 34.73
CA PHE A 143 34.89 5.57 34.03
C PHE A 143 35.26 5.69 32.56
N ASN A 144 35.54 4.58 31.93
CA ASN A 144 35.67 4.52 30.47
C ASN A 144 34.31 4.72 29.84
N THR A 145 34.21 5.58 28.83
CA THR A 145 32.97 5.83 28.12
C THR A 145 32.56 4.68 27.20
N ASP A 146 33.48 3.73 26.92
CA ASP A 146 33.27 2.55 26.11
C ASP A 146 32.70 2.88 24.72
N THR A 147 31.43 2.52 24.52
CA THR A 147 30.72 2.76 23.25
C THR A 147 30.04 4.12 23.20
N LEU A 148 29.98 4.88 24.28
CA LEU A 148 29.37 6.23 24.31
C LEU A 148 30.34 7.26 23.69
N ARG A 149 29.91 7.82 22.53
CA ARG A 149 30.80 8.66 21.71
C ARG A 149 30.64 10.16 22.01
N ILE A 150 31.01 10.55 23.20
CA ILE A 150 30.92 11.97 23.63
C ILE A 150 32.23 12.76 23.42
N GLY A 151 33.15 12.25 22.62
CA GLY A 151 34.44 12.89 22.31
C GLY A 151 35.48 12.80 23.43
N LYS A 152 35.28 11.92 24.40
CA LYS A 152 36.21 11.59 25.49
C LYS A 152 36.23 10.09 25.69
N ASP A 153 37.39 9.50 25.92
CA ASP A 153 37.52 8.07 26.24
C ASP A 153 37.21 7.77 27.71
N GLU A 154 37.38 8.74 28.57
CA GLU A 154 37.11 8.68 30.01
C GLU A 154 36.32 9.93 30.47
N ALA A 155 35.36 9.73 31.35
CA ALA A 155 34.55 10.80 31.91
C ALA A 155 34.08 10.42 33.35
N THR A 156 33.78 11.39 34.18
CA THR A 156 33.10 11.12 35.45
C THR A 156 31.68 10.59 35.22
N LEU A 157 31.15 9.78 36.13
CA LEU A 157 29.78 9.29 36.06
C LEU A 157 28.77 10.43 35.89
N GLN A 158 29.00 11.56 36.57
CA GLN A 158 28.15 12.77 36.43
C GLN A 158 28.19 13.34 35.01
N GLU A 159 29.36 13.43 34.40
CA GLU A 159 29.48 13.88 32.99
C GLU A 159 28.80 12.90 32.03
N ILE A 160 28.93 11.57 32.23
CA ILE A 160 28.24 10.53 31.45
C ILE A 160 26.73 10.72 31.56
N ILE A 161 26.17 10.82 32.77
CA ILE A 161 24.73 11.01 33.00
C ILE A 161 24.24 12.31 32.37
N ASN A 162 24.95 13.42 32.56
CA ASN A 162 24.55 14.69 31.95
C ASN A 162 24.54 14.60 30.43
N SER A 163 25.50 13.92 29.81
CA SER A 163 25.54 13.71 28.37
C SER A 163 24.38 12.85 27.93
N LEU A 164 24.10 11.73 28.60
CA LEU A 164 22.99 10.83 28.30
C LEU A 164 21.63 11.54 28.41
N GLN A 165 21.43 12.32 29.44
CA GLN A 165 20.20 13.12 29.63
C GLN A 165 20.03 14.14 28.50
N LEU A 166 21.12 14.84 28.15
CA LEU A 166 21.08 15.84 27.07
C LEU A 166 20.77 15.20 25.71
N ILE A 167 21.34 14.02 25.43
CA ILE A 167 21.18 13.32 24.14
C ILE A 167 19.82 12.62 24.05
N TYR A 168 19.39 11.90 25.10
CA TYR A 168 18.26 10.97 25.01
C TYR A 168 17.00 11.40 25.75
N CYS A 169 17.09 12.44 26.63
CA CYS A 169 15.98 12.88 27.48
C CYS A 169 15.61 14.35 27.28
N GLY A 170 16.19 15.05 26.30
CA GLY A 170 15.87 16.44 25.96
C GLY A 170 14.56 16.58 25.18
N ASP A 171 14.48 17.59 24.32
CA ASP A 171 13.31 17.84 23.44
C ASP A 171 13.24 16.88 22.25
N LEU A 172 14.16 15.92 22.17
CA LEU A 172 14.23 14.85 21.18
C LEU A 172 14.35 13.51 21.89
N GLY A 173 13.47 12.58 21.56
CA GLY A 173 13.53 11.18 21.94
C GLY A 173 13.70 10.32 20.69
N ILE A 174 14.47 9.25 20.79
CA ILE A 174 14.70 8.40 19.62
C ILE A 174 14.61 6.93 19.97
N GLU A 175 13.98 6.18 19.10
CA GLU A 175 13.85 4.73 19.17
C GLU A 175 14.53 4.10 17.96
N TYR A 176 15.63 3.40 18.20
CA TYR A 176 16.41 2.72 17.15
C TYR A 176 16.97 1.36 17.59
N ASN A 177 16.93 1.02 18.87
CA ASN A 177 17.52 -0.20 19.39
C ASN A 177 16.75 -1.47 19.05
N HIS A 178 15.48 -1.33 18.60
CA HIS A 178 14.68 -2.43 18.03
C HIS A 178 15.15 -2.82 16.61
N ILE A 179 15.96 -1.99 15.95
CA ILE A 179 16.50 -2.27 14.61
C ILE A 179 17.49 -3.43 14.72
N VAL A 180 17.29 -4.45 13.88
CA VAL A 180 18.15 -5.65 13.89
C VAL A 180 19.54 -5.38 13.27
N ASP A 181 19.60 -4.50 12.27
CA ASP A 181 20.82 -4.15 11.55
C ASP A 181 21.77 -3.36 12.47
N ILE A 182 23.00 -3.88 12.62
CA ILE A 182 24.01 -3.31 13.50
C ILE A 182 24.55 -1.99 12.96
N ASP A 183 24.69 -1.86 11.66
CA ASP A 183 25.27 -0.66 11.03
C ASP A 183 24.31 0.51 11.12
N GLU A 184 23.00 0.27 11.02
CA GLU A 184 21.98 1.27 11.25
C GLU A 184 22.00 1.76 12.71
N ARG A 185 22.04 0.84 13.68
CA ARG A 185 22.12 1.22 15.11
C ARG A 185 23.37 2.04 15.43
N LYS A 186 24.54 1.62 14.92
CA LYS A 186 25.80 2.35 15.09
C LYS A 186 25.75 3.74 14.49
N TRP A 187 25.11 3.86 13.32
CA TRP A 187 24.96 5.15 12.66
C TRP A 187 24.15 6.12 13.51
N PHE A 188 23.05 5.69 14.15
CA PHE A 188 22.30 6.53 15.07
C PHE A 188 23.12 6.91 16.29
N GLN A 189 23.85 5.98 16.89
CA GLN A 189 24.74 6.28 18.03
C GLN A 189 25.77 7.36 17.65
N GLU A 190 26.39 7.24 16.50
CA GLU A 190 27.35 8.23 16.02
C GLU A 190 26.70 9.60 15.78
N LYS A 191 25.56 9.63 15.13
CA LYS A 191 24.85 10.90 14.82
C LYS A 191 24.39 11.64 16.06
N LEU A 192 23.91 10.94 17.06
CA LEU A 192 23.36 11.54 18.27
C LEU A 192 24.45 11.90 19.30
N GLU A 193 25.42 11.02 19.49
CA GLU A 193 26.35 11.11 20.60
C GLU A 193 27.55 12.04 20.33
N LEU A 194 28.06 12.08 19.08
CA LEU A 194 29.22 12.88 18.72
C LEU A 194 29.04 14.39 18.96
N ASN A 195 27.83 14.89 18.76
CA ASN A 195 27.52 16.32 18.93
C ASN A 195 26.97 16.69 20.31
N VAL A 196 26.76 15.71 21.19
CA VAL A 196 26.25 15.87 22.58
C VAL A 196 25.10 16.89 22.65
N GLY A 197 24.06 16.71 21.80
CA GLY A 197 22.88 17.59 21.80
C GLY A 197 23.12 19.05 21.39
N LYS A 198 24.28 19.40 20.87
CA LYS A 198 24.55 20.76 20.39
C LYS A 198 23.97 20.92 18.98
N LEU A 199 23.08 21.89 18.87
CA LEU A 199 22.57 22.35 17.59
C LEU A 199 23.47 23.44 17.04
N ASP A 200 23.97 23.26 15.85
CA ASP A 200 24.82 24.25 15.16
C ASP A 200 24.00 24.97 14.07
N PHE A 201 23.16 25.92 14.51
CA PHE A 201 22.40 26.78 13.62
C PHE A 201 22.99 28.18 13.62
N GLN A 202 23.27 28.66 12.42
CA GLN A 202 23.72 30.03 12.22
C GLN A 202 22.56 31.02 12.41
N ASP A 203 22.87 32.28 12.70
CA ASP A 203 21.83 33.30 12.94
C ASP A 203 20.83 33.44 11.79
N ASP A 204 21.29 33.30 10.55
CA ASP A 204 20.43 33.38 9.36
C ASP A 204 19.50 32.18 9.24
N GLU A 205 19.93 30.98 9.62
CA GLU A 205 19.07 29.80 9.66
C GLU A 205 17.99 29.96 10.75
N LYS A 206 18.35 30.48 11.91
CA LYS A 206 17.40 30.78 13.00
C LYS A 206 16.36 31.82 12.58
N ARG A 207 16.79 32.89 11.89
CA ARG A 207 15.88 33.90 11.30
C ARG A 207 14.97 33.29 10.24
N TYR A 208 15.48 32.38 9.45
CA TYR A 208 14.68 31.66 8.46
C TYR A 208 13.59 30.80 9.11
N ILE A 209 13.94 30.00 10.14
CA ILE A 209 12.97 29.22 10.94
C ILE A 209 11.90 30.13 11.52
N PHE A 210 12.31 31.28 12.09
CA PHE A 210 11.38 32.27 12.63
C PHE A 210 10.40 32.78 11.59
N ASN A 211 10.87 33.11 10.38
CA ASN A 211 10.02 33.55 9.27
C ASN A 211 9.02 32.47 8.82
N ARG A 212 9.43 31.20 8.82
CA ARG A 212 8.53 30.08 8.51
C ARG A 212 7.40 29.94 9.54
N LEU A 213 7.72 30.07 10.83
CA LEU A 213 6.73 30.07 11.91
C LEU A 213 5.79 31.29 11.82
N ASN A 214 6.36 32.47 11.54
CA ASN A 214 5.56 33.69 11.32
C ASN A 214 4.57 33.52 10.17
N SER A 215 4.99 32.92 9.07
CA SER A 215 4.11 32.63 7.93
C SER A 215 3.01 31.64 8.32
N ALA A 216 3.34 30.58 9.07
CA ALA A 216 2.39 29.57 9.51
C ALA A 216 1.28 30.15 10.38
N GLU A 217 1.64 30.89 11.42
CA GLU A 217 0.69 31.53 12.34
C GLU A 217 -0.06 32.70 11.65
N GLY A 218 0.66 33.47 10.81
CA GLY A 218 0.12 34.61 10.08
C GLY A 218 -1.04 34.24 9.18
N LEU A 219 -0.89 33.17 8.37
CA LEU A 219 -1.96 32.66 7.53
C LEU A 219 -3.17 32.19 8.35
N ALA A 220 -2.92 31.46 9.43
CA ALA A 220 -4.00 30.97 10.31
C ALA A 220 -4.82 32.12 10.89
N LYS A 221 -4.16 33.19 11.38
CA LYS A 221 -4.82 34.40 11.87
C LYS A 221 -5.56 35.16 10.77
N PHE A 222 -4.97 35.30 9.58
CA PHE A 222 -5.58 35.98 8.46
C PHE A 222 -6.88 35.30 8.01
N LEU A 223 -6.82 33.98 7.82
CA LEU A 223 -7.99 33.17 7.42
C LEU A 223 -9.09 33.19 8.52
N ALA A 224 -8.69 33.21 9.80
CA ALA A 224 -9.64 33.30 10.90
C ALA A 224 -10.40 34.64 10.92
N ALA A 225 -9.73 35.73 10.55
CA ALA A 225 -10.32 37.06 10.48
C ALA A 225 -11.17 37.24 9.23
N LYS A 226 -10.69 36.77 8.05
CA LYS A 226 -11.37 36.95 6.77
C LYS A 226 -12.59 36.02 6.62
N TYR A 227 -12.46 34.76 7.11
CA TYR A 227 -13.48 33.71 6.96
C TYR A 227 -13.87 33.10 8.31
N PRO A 228 -14.51 33.85 9.20
CA PRO A 228 -14.87 33.37 10.54
C PRO A 228 -15.82 32.16 10.47
N GLY A 229 -15.53 31.12 11.26
CA GLY A 229 -16.34 29.89 11.35
C GLY A 229 -16.25 28.93 10.15
N MET A 230 -15.62 29.31 9.05
CA MET A 230 -15.46 28.39 7.90
C MET A 230 -14.43 27.30 8.21
N LYS A 231 -14.77 26.06 7.85
CA LYS A 231 -13.86 24.90 8.01
C LYS A 231 -12.60 25.09 7.18
N ARG A 232 -11.46 24.96 7.82
CA ARG A 232 -10.11 25.05 7.20
C ARG A 232 -9.12 24.04 7.76
N PHE A 233 -9.44 23.39 8.88
CA PHE A 233 -8.57 22.43 9.59
C PHE A 233 -7.15 22.98 9.79
N GLY A 234 -7.05 24.10 10.51
CA GLY A 234 -5.80 24.81 10.75
C GLY A 234 -4.77 24.01 11.52
N ILE A 235 -3.50 24.45 11.44
CA ILE A 235 -2.38 23.85 12.14
C ILE A 235 -2.10 24.51 13.50
N ASP A 236 -2.99 25.37 13.97
CA ASP A 236 -2.83 26.14 15.23
C ASP A 236 -2.40 25.23 16.38
N GLY A 237 -1.20 25.41 16.89
CA GLY A 237 -0.51 24.59 17.89
C GLY A 237 0.46 23.54 17.31
N CYS A 238 0.56 23.45 15.99
CA CYS A 238 1.48 22.54 15.26
C CYS A 238 2.29 23.30 14.20
N GLU A 239 2.55 24.61 14.42
CA GLU A 239 3.16 25.51 13.43
C GLU A 239 4.55 25.05 12.99
N SER A 240 5.28 24.30 13.83
CA SER A 240 6.60 23.73 13.52
C SER A 240 6.57 22.71 12.38
N LEU A 241 5.37 22.23 11.96
CA LEU A 241 5.22 21.43 10.74
C LEU A 241 5.75 22.17 9.49
N ILE A 242 5.59 23.50 9.42
CA ILE A 242 6.00 24.26 8.22
C ILE A 242 7.53 24.32 8.09
N PRO A 243 8.33 24.73 9.08
CA PRO A 243 9.79 24.62 8.98
C PRO A 243 10.28 23.18 8.87
N LEU A 244 9.59 22.17 9.43
CA LEU A 244 9.93 20.77 9.26
C LEU A 244 9.84 20.34 7.80
N VAL A 245 8.69 20.57 7.15
CA VAL A 245 8.48 20.16 5.76
C VAL A 245 9.41 20.91 4.81
N ASP A 246 9.60 22.20 5.03
CA ASP A 246 10.56 22.99 4.27
C ASP A 246 11.98 22.41 4.39
N ALA A 247 12.43 22.08 5.61
CA ALA A 247 13.72 21.44 5.85
C ALA A 247 13.85 20.08 5.15
N LEU A 248 12.79 19.25 5.13
CA LEU A 248 12.76 17.99 4.38
C LEU A 248 12.98 18.25 2.88
N ILE A 249 12.27 19.21 2.29
CA ILE A 249 12.41 19.55 0.87
C ILE A 249 13.83 20.01 0.56
N GLN A 250 14.37 20.96 1.32
CA GLN A 250 15.71 21.49 1.11
C GLN A 250 16.79 20.41 1.24
N ASN A 251 16.68 19.55 2.25
CA ASN A 251 17.65 18.47 2.46
C ASN A 251 17.52 17.38 1.40
N CYS A 252 16.32 16.99 0.98
CA CYS A 252 16.13 16.10 -0.16
C CYS A 252 16.76 16.68 -1.44
N GLY A 253 16.58 17.98 -1.69
CA GLY A 253 17.23 18.68 -2.81
C GLY A 253 18.75 18.66 -2.72
N ILE A 254 19.33 18.84 -1.53
CA ILE A 254 20.78 18.70 -1.29
C ILE A 254 21.28 17.30 -1.66
N HIS A 255 20.50 16.27 -1.41
CA HIS A 255 20.84 14.89 -1.77
C HIS A 255 20.53 14.53 -3.24
N GLY A 256 19.95 15.44 -4.02
CA GLY A 256 19.74 15.25 -5.46
C GLY A 256 18.34 14.80 -5.85
N ALA A 257 17.34 14.96 -4.97
CA ALA A 257 15.96 14.78 -5.34
C ALA A 257 15.57 15.67 -6.52
N LYS A 258 14.83 15.11 -7.47
CA LYS A 258 14.21 15.85 -8.59
C LYS A 258 12.71 16.02 -8.37
N GLN A 259 12.08 15.08 -7.68
CA GLN A 259 10.65 15.14 -7.42
C GLN A 259 10.36 14.72 -5.99
N ILE A 260 9.40 15.39 -5.35
CA ILE A 260 8.90 15.02 -4.03
C ILE A 260 7.38 14.94 -4.10
N CYS A 261 6.82 13.80 -3.66
CA CYS A 261 5.41 13.52 -3.66
C CYS A 261 4.88 13.50 -2.23
N PHE A 262 3.88 14.34 -1.95
CA PHE A 262 3.27 14.46 -0.64
C PHE A 262 1.89 13.79 -0.60
N GLY A 263 1.67 12.93 0.41
CA GLY A 263 0.37 12.52 0.90
C GLY A 263 0.10 13.14 2.26
N MET A 264 -1.10 13.68 2.48
CA MET A 264 -1.45 14.18 3.80
C MET A 264 -2.97 14.30 4.00
N ALA A 265 -3.40 14.22 5.26
CA ALA A 265 -4.75 14.52 5.67
C ALA A 265 -5.08 16.04 5.52
N HIS A 266 -6.30 16.43 5.90
CA HIS A 266 -6.80 17.79 5.76
C HIS A 266 -6.11 18.81 6.69
N ARG A 267 -5.64 18.40 7.89
CA ARG A 267 -5.08 19.34 8.88
C ARG A 267 -3.73 19.91 8.43
N GLY A 268 -3.66 21.24 8.37
CA GLY A 268 -2.47 21.96 7.93
C GLY A 268 -2.31 22.06 6.41
N ARG A 269 -3.15 21.38 5.62
CA ARG A 269 -3.03 21.35 4.16
C ARG A 269 -3.03 22.73 3.52
N LEU A 270 -3.97 23.62 3.91
CA LEU A 270 -4.04 24.97 3.36
C LEU A 270 -2.78 25.78 3.67
N ASN A 271 -2.20 25.58 4.85
CA ASN A 271 -0.97 26.23 5.26
C ASN A 271 0.23 25.72 4.44
N LEU A 272 0.30 24.39 4.23
CA LEU A 272 1.33 23.79 3.38
C LEU A 272 1.23 24.27 1.93
N LEU A 273 0.01 24.32 1.37
CA LEU A 273 -0.24 24.79 0.00
C LEU A 273 0.32 26.20 -0.23
N VAL A 274 0.04 27.13 0.68
CA VAL A 274 0.43 28.53 0.53
C VAL A 274 1.89 28.77 0.94
N ASN A 275 2.28 28.29 2.12
CA ASN A 275 3.58 28.65 2.71
C ASN A 275 4.74 27.77 2.26
N VAL A 276 4.48 26.58 1.71
CA VAL A 276 5.55 25.66 1.28
C VAL A 276 5.50 25.42 -0.22
N LEU A 277 4.32 25.11 -0.76
CA LEU A 277 4.19 24.73 -2.17
C LEU A 277 3.97 25.91 -3.10
N GLY A 278 3.70 27.12 -2.58
CA GLY A 278 3.62 28.35 -3.36
C GLY A 278 2.29 28.61 -4.07
N LYS A 279 1.20 27.90 -3.66
CA LYS A 279 -0.14 28.28 -4.10
C LYS A 279 -0.41 29.72 -3.68
N THR A 280 -0.92 30.54 -4.60
CA THR A 280 -1.15 31.95 -4.27
C THR A 280 -2.29 32.14 -3.28
N PRO A 281 -2.23 33.11 -2.36
CA PRO A 281 -3.34 33.47 -1.51
C PRO A 281 -4.62 33.78 -2.31
N ALA A 282 -4.53 34.42 -3.46
CA ALA A 282 -5.66 34.70 -4.34
C ALA A 282 -6.39 33.43 -4.76
N GLU A 283 -5.67 32.41 -5.25
CA GLU A 283 -6.26 31.08 -5.59
C GLU A 283 -6.86 30.38 -4.38
N LEU A 284 -6.26 30.55 -3.19
CA LEU A 284 -6.84 29.98 -1.98
C LEU A 284 -8.15 30.71 -1.61
N PHE A 285 -8.20 32.05 -1.72
CA PHE A 285 -9.39 32.83 -1.39
C PHE A 285 -10.54 32.54 -2.35
N SER A 286 -10.27 32.41 -3.65
CA SER A 286 -11.25 31.94 -4.64
C SER A 286 -11.91 30.62 -4.21
N ALA A 287 -11.11 29.67 -3.68
CA ALA A 287 -11.65 28.41 -3.18
C ALA A 287 -12.49 28.56 -1.90
N PHE A 288 -12.30 29.61 -1.10
CA PHE A 288 -13.18 29.93 0.03
C PHE A 288 -14.47 30.61 -0.41
N GLU A 289 -14.42 31.41 -1.44
CA GLU A 289 -15.52 32.20 -1.99
C GLU A 289 -16.32 31.41 -3.03
N GLU A 290 -15.87 30.16 -3.34
CA GLU A 290 -16.46 29.26 -4.37
C GLU A 290 -16.54 29.92 -5.75
N ASP A 291 -15.62 30.87 -6.01
CA ASP A 291 -15.49 31.61 -7.25
C ASP A 291 -14.49 30.93 -8.19
N PHE A 292 -14.94 29.83 -8.80
CA PHE A 292 -14.18 29.07 -9.80
C PHE A 292 -15.12 28.38 -10.79
N GLU A 293 -14.72 28.33 -12.05
CA GLU A 293 -15.42 27.56 -13.08
C GLU A 293 -14.99 26.10 -13.04
N LEU A 294 -15.98 25.20 -13.04
CA LEU A 294 -15.75 23.76 -13.16
C LEU A 294 -15.67 23.38 -14.63
N SER A 295 -14.67 22.60 -15.01
CA SER A 295 -14.52 22.10 -16.38
C SER A 295 -15.40 20.88 -16.65
N GLY A 296 -16.07 20.86 -17.81
CA GLY A 296 -16.79 19.70 -18.32
C GLY A 296 -17.81 19.07 -17.35
N SER A 297 -17.57 17.80 -16.97
CA SER A 297 -18.40 17.04 -16.02
C SER A 297 -17.85 17.07 -14.59
N SER A 298 -16.86 17.90 -14.29
CA SER A 298 -16.28 18.03 -12.96
C SER A 298 -17.33 18.44 -11.92
N THR A 299 -17.29 17.81 -10.76
CA THR A 299 -18.13 18.14 -9.60
C THR A 299 -17.37 18.94 -8.55
N GLY A 300 -16.03 19.04 -8.69
CA GLY A 300 -15.15 19.64 -7.69
C GLY A 300 -15.09 18.88 -6.38
N ASP A 301 -14.29 19.40 -5.46
CA ASP A 301 -14.18 18.89 -4.10
C ASP A 301 -13.92 20.05 -3.12
N VAL A 302 -14.01 19.77 -1.83
CA VAL A 302 -13.76 20.77 -0.79
C VAL A 302 -12.30 21.23 -0.78
N LYS A 303 -12.07 22.48 -0.45
CA LYS A 303 -10.76 23.14 -0.53
C LYS A 303 -9.61 22.41 0.21
N TYR A 304 -9.91 21.73 1.30
CA TYR A 304 -8.93 21.02 2.10
C TYR A 304 -8.65 19.56 1.61
N HIS A 305 -9.18 19.19 0.43
CA HIS A 305 -8.82 17.96 -0.28
C HIS A 305 -8.01 18.21 -1.56
N LEU A 306 -7.96 19.47 -2.01
CA LEU A 306 -7.31 19.80 -3.28
C LEU A 306 -5.80 19.58 -3.23
N GLY A 307 -5.27 19.04 -4.32
CA GLY A 307 -3.85 18.92 -4.58
C GLY A 307 -3.26 20.17 -5.21
N PHE A 308 -1.95 20.21 -5.31
CA PHE A 308 -1.20 21.25 -5.98
C PHE A 308 0.19 20.77 -6.34
N SER A 309 0.79 21.34 -7.38
CA SER A 309 2.19 21.07 -7.71
C SER A 309 2.90 22.35 -8.16
N SER A 310 4.18 22.41 -7.86
CA SER A 310 5.05 23.52 -8.24
C SER A 310 6.50 23.06 -8.31
N ASN A 311 7.38 23.94 -8.80
CA ASN A 311 8.81 23.68 -8.80
C ASN A 311 9.49 24.65 -7.83
N LEU A 312 10.29 24.10 -6.91
CA LEU A 312 11.00 24.86 -5.88
C LEU A 312 12.50 24.82 -6.13
N LEU A 313 13.17 25.95 -5.91
CA LEU A 313 14.61 26.03 -5.94
C LEU A 313 15.20 25.53 -4.62
N THR A 314 16.14 24.60 -4.71
CA THR A 314 16.92 24.08 -3.58
C THR A 314 18.42 24.34 -3.83
N PRO A 315 19.31 24.17 -2.86
CA PRO A 315 20.73 24.45 -3.02
C PRO A 315 21.42 23.73 -4.17
N LYS A 316 20.89 22.56 -4.61
CA LYS A 316 21.45 21.79 -5.74
C LYS A 316 20.60 21.82 -7.02
N GLY A 317 19.58 22.61 -7.05
CA GLY A 317 18.74 22.76 -8.24
C GLY A 317 17.25 22.72 -7.95
N GLU A 318 16.50 22.62 -9.03
CA GLU A 318 15.04 22.63 -9.02
C GLU A 318 14.48 21.26 -8.63
N VAL A 319 13.47 21.27 -7.78
CA VAL A 319 12.73 20.09 -7.33
C VAL A 319 11.26 20.30 -7.62
N HIS A 320 10.64 19.38 -8.35
CA HIS A 320 9.20 19.36 -8.54
C HIS A 320 8.52 18.76 -7.30
N VAL A 321 7.64 19.52 -6.67
CA VAL A 321 6.88 19.11 -5.51
C VAL A 321 5.40 18.92 -5.87
N SER A 322 4.80 17.82 -5.45
CA SER A 322 3.40 17.49 -5.75
C SER A 322 2.68 17.06 -4.48
N LEU A 323 1.64 17.79 -4.07
CA LEU A 323 0.72 17.37 -3.03
C LEU A 323 -0.50 16.71 -3.68
N PHE A 324 -0.75 15.47 -3.35
CA PHE A 324 -1.84 14.69 -3.91
C PHE A 324 -3.20 15.14 -3.36
N ASN A 325 -4.24 15.05 -4.19
CA ASN A 325 -5.61 15.12 -3.72
C ASN A 325 -5.88 13.93 -2.77
N ASN A 326 -6.70 14.15 -1.75
CA ASN A 326 -7.12 13.07 -0.87
C ASN A 326 -8.59 13.23 -0.47
N PRO A 327 -9.29 12.13 -0.15
CA PRO A 327 -10.61 12.18 0.46
C PRO A 327 -10.52 12.43 1.97
N SER A 328 -11.67 12.52 2.64
CA SER A 328 -11.74 12.55 4.11
C SER A 328 -11.41 11.22 4.79
N HIS A 329 -11.27 10.13 4.03
CA HIS A 329 -10.85 8.83 4.52
C HIS A 329 -9.34 8.87 4.79
N LEU A 330 -8.99 8.92 6.08
CA LEU A 330 -7.61 9.11 6.52
C LEU A 330 -6.72 7.94 6.09
N GLU A 331 -5.49 8.24 5.71
CA GLU A 331 -4.39 7.33 5.34
C GLU A 331 -4.58 6.58 4.01
N ILE A 332 -5.76 6.60 3.40
CA ILE A 332 -5.99 5.87 2.13
C ILE A 332 -5.18 6.45 0.96
N VAL A 333 -4.69 7.67 1.09
CA VAL A 333 -3.80 8.30 0.09
C VAL A 333 -2.38 7.74 0.12
N ASP A 334 -1.95 7.10 1.20
CA ASP A 334 -0.58 6.63 1.39
C ASP A 334 -0.13 5.68 0.27
N PRO A 335 -0.80 4.54 0.03
CA PRO A 335 -0.41 3.65 -1.06
C PRO A 335 -0.55 4.31 -2.44
N VAL A 336 -1.46 5.26 -2.62
CA VAL A 336 -1.62 6.00 -3.87
C VAL A 336 -0.37 6.85 -4.16
N VAL A 337 0.15 7.54 -3.15
CA VAL A 337 1.40 8.30 -3.28
C VAL A 337 2.58 7.39 -3.55
N LEU A 338 2.69 6.26 -2.82
CA LEU A 338 3.76 5.27 -3.02
C LEU A 338 3.73 4.71 -4.45
N GLY A 339 2.56 4.40 -4.98
CA GLY A 339 2.38 3.95 -6.36
C GLY A 339 2.81 5.00 -7.39
N SER A 340 2.45 6.26 -7.16
CA SER A 340 2.88 7.37 -7.99
C SER A 340 4.39 7.59 -7.96
N VAL A 341 5.00 7.53 -6.78
CA VAL A 341 6.46 7.63 -6.62
C VAL A 341 7.14 6.53 -7.41
N ARG A 342 6.68 5.29 -7.27
CA ARG A 342 7.25 4.16 -8.00
C ARG A 342 7.13 4.32 -9.52
N ALA A 343 5.99 4.78 -10.03
CA ALA A 343 5.81 5.03 -11.45
C ALA A 343 6.78 6.10 -11.98
N ARG A 344 7.02 7.16 -11.20
CA ARG A 344 7.98 8.21 -11.53
C ARG A 344 9.43 7.70 -11.52
N GLN A 345 9.80 6.90 -10.51
CA GLN A 345 11.11 6.24 -10.41
C GLN A 345 11.34 5.32 -11.62
N ASP A 346 10.37 4.50 -11.94
CA ASP A 346 10.46 3.56 -13.07
C ASP A 346 10.57 4.31 -14.42
N ARG A 347 9.83 5.42 -14.61
CA ARG A 347 9.90 6.27 -15.81
C ARG A 347 11.23 7.02 -15.94
N LEU A 348 11.81 7.44 -14.80
CA LEU A 348 13.09 8.16 -14.77
C LEU A 348 14.30 7.21 -14.72
N TYR A 349 14.10 5.90 -14.74
CA TYR A 349 15.14 4.89 -14.55
C TYR A 349 15.95 5.13 -13.26
N ASP A 350 15.26 5.58 -12.20
CA ASP A 350 15.81 5.83 -10.87
C ASP A 350 15.97 4.51 -10.10
N GLU A 351 16.94 3.69 -10.50
CA GLU A 351 17.18 2.35 -9.89
C GLU A 351 17.57 2.46 -8.42
N LYS A 352 18.25 3.53 -8.03
CA LYS A 352 18.66 3.79 -6.64
C LYS A 352 17.53 4.36 -5.79
N ARG A 353 16.46 4.84 -6.42
CA ARG A 353 15.31 5.45 -5.75
C ARG A 353 15.67 6.67 -4.89
N GLU A 354 16.59 7.46 -5.41
CA GLU A 354 17.12 8.68 -4.77
C GLU A 354 16.58 9.97 -5.38
N GLN A 355 15.97 9.91 -6.59
CA GLN A 355 15.52 11.10 -7.31
C GLN A 355 14.05 11.45 -7.06
N VAL A 356 13.20 10.45 -6.71
CA VAL A 356 11.77 10.67 -6.41
C VAL A 356 11.46 10.18 -5.00
N ILE A 357 11.03 11.11 -4.15
CA ILE A 357 10.93 10.91 -2.70
C ILE A 357 9.47 11.01 -2.25
N PRO A 358 8.93 10.02 -1.53
CA PRO A 358 7.65 10.14 -0.84
C PRO A 358 7.82 10.81 0.53
N ILE A 359 6.91 11.74 0.84
CA ILE A 359 6.71 12.29 2.18
C ILE A 359 5.24 12.12 2.54
N LEU A 360 4.96 11.37 3.60
CA LEU A 360 3.60 11.12 4.08
C LEU A 360 3.41 11.81 5.44
N ILE A 361 2.35 12.63 5.53
CA ILE A 361 2.04 13.41 6.74
C ILE A 361 0.74 12.90 7.33
N HIS A 362 0.83 12.31 8.51
CA HIS A 362 -0.22 11.56 9.20
C HIS A 362 -0.76 12.31 10.41
N GLY A 363 -1.96 11.92 10.88
CA GLY A 363 -2.38 12.18 12.24
C GLY A 363 -1.99 11.02 13.16
N ASP A 364 -1.76 11.29 14.44
CA ASP A 364 -1.37 10.29 15.43
C ASP A 364 -2.40 9.17 15.59
N ALA A 365 -3.67 9.53 15.69
CA ALA A 365 -4.75 8.56 15.87
C ALA A 365 -5.01 7.70 14.61
N SER A 366 -4.90 8.28 13.42
CA SER A 366 -5.09 7.53 12.17
C SER A 366 -3.91 6.65 11.85
N PHE A 367 -2.68 7.10 12.10
CA PHE A 367 -1.48 6.29 11.88
C PHE A 367 -1.48 5.00 12.68
N SER A 368 -1.88 5.05 13.94
CA SER A 368 -1.98 3.85 14.78
C SER A 368 -3.22 2.99 14.51
N GLY A 369 -4.31 3.58 13.98
CA GLY A 369 -5.62 2.93 13.94
C GLY A 369 -6.06 2.42 12.57
N GLN A 370 -5.55 2.98 11.46
CA GLN A 370 -5.95 2.59 10.11
C GLN A 370 -5.12 1.42 9.57
N GLY A 371 -5.78 0.32 9.18
CA GLY A 371 -5.11 -0.89 8.69
C GLY A 371 -4.26 -0.65 7.44
N VAL A 372 -4.67 0.26 6.56
CA VAL A 372 -3.93 0.63 5.35
C VAL A 372 -2.52 1.17 5.64
N VAL A 373 -2.28 1.76 6.81
CA VAL A 373 -0.94 2.17 7.26
C VAL A 373 -0.05 0.95 7.43
N MET A 374 -0.52 -0.08 8.12
CA MET A 374 0.24 -1.32 8.33
C MET A 374 0.52 -2.03 7.00
N GLU A 375 -0.46 -2.05 6.10
CA GLU A 375 -0.28 -2.61 4.75
C GLU A 375 0.76 -1.81 3.95
N SER A 376 0.72 -0.48 4.00
CA SER A 376 1.67 0.41 3.33
C SER A 376 3.10 0.26 3.88
N LEU A 377 3.24 0.13 5.21
CA LEU A 377 4.53 -0.15 5.84
C LEU A 377 5.10 -1.50 5.37
N GLN A 378 4.27 -2.55 5.26
CA GLN A 378 4.72 -3.86 4.74
C GLN A 378 5.14 -3.81 3.26
N MET A 379 4.67 -2.85 2.49
CA MET A 379 5.13 -2.64 1.10
C MET A 379 6.58 -2.16 1.01
N SER A 380 7.07 -1.44 2.01
CA SER A 380 8.24 -0.55 1.93
C SER A 380 9.51 -1.19 1.40
N GLN A 381 9.77 -2.47 1.73
CA GLN A 381 10.97 -3.21 1.31
C GLN A 381 10.66 -4.36 0.33
N THR A 382 9.41 -4.48 -0.11
CA THR A 382 9.03 -5.54 -1.06
C THR A 382 9.45 -5.19 -2.48
N ARG A 383 9.84 -6.18 -3.26
CA ARG A 383 10.41 -6.01 -4.61
C ARG A 383 9.48 -5.24 -5.56
N GLY A 384 8.19 -5.53 -5.52
CA GLY A 384 7.19 -4.94 -6.41
C GLY A 384 6.78 -3.51 -6.04
N TYR A 385 6.96 -3.12 -4.78
CA TYR A 385 6.33 -1.93 -4.21
C TYR A 385 7.31 -0.95 -3.54
N GLY A 386 8.47 -1.40 -3.08
CA GLY A 386 9.43 -0.54 -2.40
C GLY A 386 9.83 0.68 -3.23
N VAL A 387 9.98 1.83 -2.54
CA VAL A 387 10.28 3.15 -3.15
C VAL A 387 11.60 3.75 -2.66
N GLY A 388 12.42 2.98 -1.93
CA GLY A 388 13.70 3.43 -1.38
C GLY A 388 13.57 4.26 -0.11
N GLY A 389 12.54 3.97 0.67
CA GLY A 389 12.23 4.61 1.95
C GLY A 389 11.28 5.80 1.83
N THR A 390 10.40 5.91 2.81
CA THR A 390 9.42 6.98 2.97
C THR A 390 9.77 7.82 4.19
N LEU A 391 9.65 9.15 4.07
CA LEU A 391 9.73 10.08 5.18
C LEU A 391 8.31 10.25 5.74
N HIS A 392 8.04 9.63 6.89
CA HIS A 392 6.77 9.74 7.58
C HIS A 392 6.82 10.86 8.61
N VAL A 393 5.85 11.76 8.59
CA VAL A 393 5.71 12.84 9.57
C VAL A 393 4.38 12.68 10.29
N ILE A 394 4.42 12.43 11.58
CA ILE A 394 3.21 12.32 12.40
C ILE A 394 2.96 13.67 13.07
N VAL A 395 1.83 14.31 12.73
CA VAL A 395 1.36 15.51 13.43
C VAL A 395 0.63 15.04 14.68
N ASN A 396 1.40 14.79 15.74
CA ASN A 396 0.92 14.21 16.97
C ASN A 396 0.35 15.31 17.90
N ASN A 397 -0.90 15.64 17.69
CA ASN A 397 -1.59 16.62 18.54
C ASN A 397 -2.28 16.00 19.75
N GLN A 398 -2.02 14.74 20.04
CA GLN A 398 -2.43 13.99 21.23
C GLN A 398 -3.96 13.84 21.38
N ILE A 399 -4.71 14.03 20.31
CA ILE A 399 -6.17 13.90 20.31
C ILE A 399 -6.70 13.49 18.92
N GLY A 400 -7.45 12.39 18.85
CA GLY A 400 -8.19 11.97 17.65
C GLY A 400 -9.67 12.30 17.79
N PHE A 401 -10.22 13.23 16.97
CA PHE A 401 -11.57 13.77 17.14
C PHE A 401 -11.78 14.33 18.57
N THR A 402 -12.43 13.58 19.46
CA THR A 402 -12.68 13.90 20.86
C THR A 402 -12.02 12.88 21.81
N THR A 403 -11.19 11.98 21.31
CA THR A 403 -10.49 10.96 22.11
C THR A 403 -9.08 11.40 22.40
N SER A 404 -8.80 11.73 23.66
CA SER A 404 -7.47 12.16 24.13
C SER A 404 -6.89 11.21 25.19
N TYR A 405 -7.72 10.35 25.79
CA TYR A 405 -7.28 9.41 26.81
C TYR A 405 -6.56 8.23 26.16
N LYS A 406 -5.33 7.96 26.60
CA LYS A 406 -4.44 6.96 26.00
C LYS A 406 -5.10 5.57 25.89
N TYR A 407 -5.75 5.13 26.97
CA TYR A 407 -6.36 3.79 27.01
C TYR A 407 -7.65 3.61 26.18
N ASP A 408 -8.22 4.72 25.69
CA ASP A 408 -9.31 4.69 24.72
C ASP A 408 -8.79 4.81 23.28
N ALA A 409 -7.58 5.35 23.12
CA ALA A 409 -6.99 5.65 21.82
C ALA A 409 -6.18 4.48 21.25
N ARG A 410 -5.37 3.80 22.06
CA ARG A 410 -4.46 2.74 21.61
C ARG A 410 -3.93 1.89 22.76
N SER A 411 -3.43 0.69 22.44
CA SER A 411 -2.80 -0.22 23.39
C SER A 411 -1.29 0.06 23.60
N THR A 412 -0.67 0.81 22.70
CA THR A 412 0.77 1.08 22.69
C THR A 412 1.12 2.38 23.38
N GLU A 413 2.40 2.54 23.75
CA GLU A 413 2.91 3.80 24.36
C GLU A 413 2.77 4.96 23.38
N TYR A 414 3.29 4.77 22.17
CA TYR A 414 3.25 5.77 21.10
C TYR A 414 2.33 5.32 19.95
N SER A 415 1.78 6.28 19.24
CA SER A 415 1.04 6.02 18.00
C SER A 415 1.94 5.44 16.91
N THR A 416 3.23 5.66 17.02
CA THR A 416 4.27 5.25 16.07
C THR A 416 4.78 3.83 16.28
N ASP A 417 4.37 3.13 17.33
CA ASP A 417 4.83 1.77 17.64
C ASP A 417 4.53 0.76 16.52
N VAL A 418 3.51 1.02 15.70
CA VAL A 418 3.19 0.19 14.52
C VAL A 418 4.35 0.13 13.51
N ALA A 419 5.20 1.16 13.45
CA ALA A 419 6.33 1.19 12.53
C ALA A 419 7.50 0.26 12.96
N LYS A 420 7.51 -0.17 14.22
CA LYS A 420 8.52 -1.13 14.71
C LYS A 420 8.42 -2.49 14.02
N MET A 421 7.26 -2.86 13.45
CA MET A 421 7.11 -4.11 12.73
C MET A 421 7.99 -4.22 11.47
N ILE A 422 8.42 -3.09 10.90
CA ILE A 422 9.35 -3.03 9.77
C ILE A 422 10.76 -2.58 10.20
N ASN A 423 11.03 -2.52 11.48
CA ASN A 423 12.27 -2.00 12.07
C ASN A 423 12.59 -0.54 11.68
N ALA A 424 11.58 0.29 11.44
CA ALA A 424 11.79 1.70 11.13
C ALA A 424 12.21 2.46 12.38
N PRO A 425 13.25 3.32 12.32
CA PRO A 425 13.60 4.21 13.42
C PRO A 425 12.53 5.28 13.61
N ILE A 426 12.36 5.69 14.86
CA ILE A 426 11.37 6.70 15.25
C ILE A 426 12.06 7.84 15.97
N ILE A 427 11.85 9.06 15.52
CA ILE A 427 12.34 10.30 16.14
C ILE A 427 11.14 11.06 16.67
N HIS A 428 11.00 11.14 17.99
CA HIS A 428 10.02 11.98 18.65
C HIS A 428 10.63 13.36 18.91
N VAL A 429 9.91 14.42 18.61
CA VAL A 429 10.41 15.77 18.79
C VAL A 429 9.33 16.70 19.32
N ASN A 430 9.71 17.55 20.29
CA ASN A 430 8.85 18.58 20.84
C ASN A 430 8.65 19.71 19.84
N GLY A 431 7.40 19.94 19.43
CA GLY A 431 7.04 20.97 18.46
C GLY A 431 7.31 22.41 18.93
N ASP A 432 7.45 22.66 20.22
CA ASP A 432 7.80 23.97 20.76
C ASP A 432 9.29 24.32 20.58
N ASN A 433 10.12 23.35 20.17
CA ASN A 433 11.52 23.59 19.81
C ASN A 433 11.75 23.47 18.31
N PRO A 434 11.52 24.51 17.50
CA PRO A 434 11.59 24.43 16.03
C PRO A 434 13.00 24.15 15.51
N GLU A 435 14.08 24.51 16.24
CA GLU A 435 15.45 24.15 15.87
C GLU A 435 15.66 22.64 15.95
N MET A 436 15.17 22.00 17.04
CA MET A 436 15.25 20.55 17.17
C MET A 436 14.39 19.83 16.12
N VAL A 437 13.24 20.40 15.78
CA VAL A 437 12.37 19.89 14.70
C VAL A 437 13.08 19.88 13.34
N VAL A 438 13.75 20.97 12.99
CA VAL A 438 14.56 21.07 11.75
C VAL A 438 15.76 20.11 11.78
N HIS A 439 16.39 19.95 12.97
CA HIS A 439 17.48 18.98 13.14
C HIS A 439 17.01 17.53 12.93
N ALA A 440 15.87 17.16 13.50
CA ALA A 440 15.24 15.84 13.28
C ALA A 440 14.97 15.58 11.79
N ALA A 441 14.49 16.60 11.06
CA ALA A 441 14.29 16.49 9.59
C ALA A 441 15.60 16.22 8.84
N LYS A 442 16.71 16.87 9.20
CA LYS A 442 18.04 16.62 8.62
C LYS A 442 18.47 15.16 8.86
N ILE A 443 18.35 14.65 10.09
CA ILE A 443 18.67 13.25 10.42
C ILE A 443 17.82 12.28 9.59
N ALA A 444 16.53 12.52 9.49
CA ALA A 444 15.62 11.65 8.75
C ALA A 444 15.97 11.57 7.25
N CYS A 445 16.28 12.69 6.62
CA CYS A 445 16.73 12.70 5.23
C CYS A 445 18.03 11.91 5.05
N GLU A 446 19.03 12.15 5.89
CA GLU A 446 20.30 11.44 5.81
C GLU A 446 20.15 9.92 5.99
N TYR A 447 19.30 9.49 6.94
CA TYR A 447 19.00 8.08 7.14
C TYR A 447 18.37 7.45 5.89
N ARG A 448 17.32 8.07 5.37
CA ARG A 448 16.61 7.60 4.17
C ARG A 448 17.56 7.44 2.99
N TYR A 449 18.43 8.43 2.74
CA TYR A 449 19.37 8.37 1.62
C TYR A 449 20.49 7.35 1.84
N LYS A 450 20.89 7.12 3.07
CA LYS A 450 21.95 6.16 3.39
C LYS A 450 21.47 4.71 3.33
N PHE A 451 20.28 4.43 3.84
CA PHE A 451 19.81 3.05 4.02
C PHE A 451 18.64 2.66 3.08
N GLY A 452 18.02 3.59 2.41
CA GLY A 452 16.88 3.32 1.52
C GLY A 452 15.66 2.75 2.24
N LYS A 453 15.44 3.13 3.49
CA LYS A 453 14.39 2.63 4.39
C LYS A 453 13.52 3.75 4.93
N ASP A 454 12.34 3.37 5.42
CA ASP A 454 11.39 4.28 6.05
C ASP A 454 11.91 4.79 7.39
N ILE A 455 11.57 6.02 7.73
CA ILE A 455 11.84 6.66 9.02
C ILE A 455 10.64 7.49 9.45
N ILE A 456 10.38 7.50 10.75
CA ILE A 456 9.23 8.17 11.34
C ILE A 456 9.70 9.40 12.12
N LEU A 457 9.11 10.55 11.81
CA LEU A 457 9.23 11.80 12.57
C LEU A 457 7.93 12.06 13.32
N ASP A 458 7.93 11.91 14.62
CA ASP A 458 6.76 12.11 15.48
C ASP A 458 6.84 13.52 16.11
N LEU A 459 6.13 14.46 15.49
CA LEU A 459 6.06 15.86 15.93
C LEU A 459 5.02 16.01 17.04
N PHE A 460 5.45 15.97 18.29
CA PHE A 460 4.60 16.23 19.44
C PHE A 460 4.18 17.69 19.48
N CYS A 461 2.90 17.91 19.41
CA CYS A 461 2.29 19.23 19.40
C CYS A 461 0.90 19.19 20.07
N TYR A 462 0.08 20.19 19.88
CA TYR A 462 -1.28 20.23 20.41
C TYR A 462 -2.21 20.87 19.38
N ARG A 463 -3.50 20.62 19.50
CA ARG A 463 -4.53 21.21 18.67
C ARG A 463 -5.21 22.36 19.40
N ARG A 464 -4.94 23.59 18.98
CA ARG A 464 -5.44 24.79 19.69
C ARG A 464 -6.95 25.01 19.53
N ARG A 465 -7.57 24.54 18.47
CA ARG A 465 -9.02 24.64 18.19
C ARG A 465 -9.67 23.26 18.27
N GLY A 466 -11.00 23.18 18.08
CA GLY A 466 -11.71 21.91 17.99
C GLY A 466 -11.26 21.05 16.82
N HIS A 467 -11.96 19.95 16.56
CA HIS A 467 -11.69 19.14 15.36
C HIS A 467 -11.76 19.98 14.09
N ASN A 468 -12.71 20.89 14.04
CA ASN A 468 -12.79 21.96 13.04
C ASN A 468 -13.10 23.29 13.74
N GLU A 469 -13.14 24.40 13.01
CA GLU A 469 -13.26 25.75 13.55
C GLU A 469 -14.65 26.09 14.13
N ALA A 470 -15.65 25.26 13.85
CA ALA A 470 -17.00 25.40 14.41
C ALA A 470 -17.22 24.57 15.69
N ASP A 471 -16.26 23.73 16.06
CA ASP A 471 -16.31 22.82 17.20
C ASP A 471 -15.74 23.48 18.47
N ASP A 472 -16.44 23.33 19.62
CA ASP A 472 -15.95 23.75 20.93
C ASP A 472 -15.34 22.54 21.70
N PRO A 473 -14.03 22.42 21.69
CA PRO A 473 -13.38 21.26 22.31
C PRO A 473 -13.40 21.29 23.86
N SER A 474 -13.72 22.42 24.47
CA SER A 474 -13.80 22.52 25.95
C SER A 474 -14.94 21.67 26.54
N ALA A 475 -15.94 21.35 25.72
CA ALA A 475 -17.05 20.49 26.09
C ALA A 475 -16.63 19.04 26.40
N THR A 476 -15.57 18.55 25.75
CA THR A 476 -15.06 17.16 25.91
C THR A 476 -13.74 17.08 26.64
N GLN A 477 -12.82 18.04 26.47
CA GLN A 477 -11.48 18.06 27.08
C GLN A 477 -11.22 19.39 27.83
N PRO A 478 -11.96 19.73 28.90
CA PRO A 478 -11.88 21.03 29.56
C PRO A 478 -10.48 21.32 30.16
N LEU A 479 -9.82 20.31 30.76
CA LEU A 479 -8.51 20.50 31.36
C LEU A 479 -7.41 20.71 30.33
N MET A 480 -7.46 19.95 29.23
CA MET A 480 -6.49 20.09 28.14
C MET A 480 -6.60 21.48 27.51
N TYR A 481 -7.81 21.93 27.21
CA TYR A 481 -8.02 23.24 26.57
C TYR A 481 -7.84 24.41 27.52
N GLU A 482 -8.00 24.25 28.83
CA GLU A 482 -7.57 25.24 29.82
C GLU A 482 -6.04 25.45 29.77
N LYS A 483 -5.25 24.38 29.67
CA LYS A 483 -3.79 24.46 29.48
C LYS A 483 -3.43 25.08 28.13
N ILE A 484 -4.04 24.64 27.04
CA ILE A 484 -3.82 25.16 25.68
C ILE A 484 -4.10 26.67 25.62
N ALA A 485 -5.16 27.13 26.28
CA ALA A 485 -5.51 28.57 26.29
C ALA A 485 -4.43 29.45 26.96
N LYS A 486 -3.73 28.90 27.93
CA LYS A 486 -2.65 29.59 28.66
C LYS A 486 -1.28 29.42 28.01
N HIS A 487 -1.13 28.43 27.14
CA HIS A 487 0.14 28.10 26.50
C HIS A 487 0.44 29.10 25.38
N PRO A 488 1.65 29.72 25.35
CA PRO A 488 2.03 30.61 24.25
C PRO A 488 2.13 29.85 22.92
N SER A 489 2.04 30.55 21.80
CA SER A 489 2.31 29.92 20.50
C SER A 489 3.81 29.66 20.33
N VAL A 490 4.14 28.66 19.49
CA VAL A 490 5.54 28.35 19.14
C VAL A 490 6.27 29.59 18.59
N LEU A 491 5.60 30.39 17.76
CA LEU A 491 6.16 31.65 17.25
C LEU A 491 6.56 32.58 18.40
N LYS A 492 5.73 32.71 19.42
CA LYS A 492 6.01 33.58 20.54
C LYS A 492 7.16 33.05 21.41
N ILE A 493 7.19 31.74 21.69
CA ILE A 493 8.28 31.08 22.42
C ILE A 493 9.61 31.33 21.72
N TYR A 494 9.60 31.12 20.40
CA TYR A 494 10.83 31.26 19.62
C TYR A 494 11.23 32.72 19.40
N GLU A 495 10.27 33.67 19.30
CA GLU A 495 10.51 35.11 19.29
C GLU A 495 11.27 35.55 20.53
N GLU A 496 10.77 35.17 21.73
CA GLU A 496 11.37 35.50 23.00
C GLU A 496 12.80 34.95 23.13
N LYS A 497 13.04 33.73 22.68
CA LYS A 497 14.39 33.11 22.61
C LYS A 497 15.34 33.93 21.73
N LEU A 498 14.93 34.23 20.46
CA LEU A 498 15.80 34.94 19.53
C LEU A 498 16.08 36.39 19.94
N ILE A 499 15.14 37.06 20.63
CA ILE A 499 15.37 38.38 21.21
C ILE A 499 16.38 38.29 22.33
N ALA A 500 16.26 37.29 23.22
CA ALA A 500 17.22 37.06 24.32
C ALA A 500 18.65 36.74 23.79
N GLU A 501 18.74 35.98 22.69
CA GLU A 501 19.98 35.68 21.98
C GLU A 501 20.48 36.87 21.11
N LYS A 502 19.74 37.98 21.02
CA LYS A 502 20.01 39.17 20.19
C LYS A 502 20.12 38.92 18.70
N ILE A 503 19.46 37.89 18.21
CA ILE A 503 19.41 37.52 16.78
C ILE A 503 18.38 38.39 16.05
N ILE A 504 17.25 38.70 16.68
CA ILE A 504 16.24 39.63 16.19
C ILE A 504 15.89 40.65 17.26
N SER A 505 15.38 41.82 16.83
CA SER A 505 14.73 42.78 17.71
C SER A 505 13.21 42.69 17.67
N LYS A 506 12.52 43.31 18.61
CA LYS A 506 11.07 43.37 18.58
C LYS A 506 10.53 44.11 17.36
N SER A 507 11.25 45.12 16.87
CA SER A 507 10.91 45.83 15.64
C SER A 507 11.01 44.92 14.40
N ASP A 508 12.05 44.07 14.34
CA ASP A 508 12.21 43.13 13.21
C ASP A 508 11.04 42.14 13.19
N SER A 509 10.63 41.62 14.34
CA SER A 509 9.46 40.73 14.42
C SER A 509 8.18 41.36 13.89
N LEU A 510 7.90 42.60 14.28
CA LEU A 510 6.72 43.33 13.80
C LEU A 510 6.79 43.61 12.29
N ASP A 511 7.98 43.92 11.79
CA ASP A 511 8.18 44.14 10.34
C ASP A 511 7.97 42.88 9.53
N PHE A 512 8.41 41.73 10.02
CA PHE A 512 8.14 40.42 9.37
C PHE A 512 6.65 40.11 9.34
N GLN A 513 5.95 40.30 10.48
CA GLN A 513 4.51 40.08 10.56
C GLN A 513 3.74 40.97 9.59
N LYS A 514 4.11 42.28 9.52
CA LYS A 514 3.51 43.24 8.60
C LYS A 514 3.74 42.84 7.13
N LYS A 515 4.99 42.60 6.75
CA LYS A 515 5.34 42.22 5.36
C LYS A 515 4.57 40.98 4.92
N TYR A 516 4.49 39.97 5.76
CA TYR A 516 3.75 38.75 5.45
C TYR A 516 2.25 39.04 5.25
N ARG A 517 1.65 39.83 6.13
CA ARG A 517 0.25 40.25 6.01
C ARG A 517 -0.02 41.03 4.72
N ASP A 518 0.87 42.00 4.40
CA ASP A 518 0.77 42.79 3.18
C ASP A 518 0.79 41.87 1.94
N SER A 519 1.67 40.83 1.92
CA SER A 519 1.72 39.85 0.84
C SER A 519 0.45 38.99 0.73
N LEU A 520 -0.21 38.65 1.84
CA LEU A 520 -1.50 37.93 1.82
C LEU A 520 -2.61 38.84 1.25
N GLU A 521 -2.60 40.12 1.60
CA GLU A 521 -3.59 41.10 1.10
C GLU A 521 -3.38 41.39 -0.42
N ASP A 522 -2.13 41.37 -0.89
CA ASP A 522 -1.77 41.52 -2.30
C ASP A 522 -2.16 40.27 -3.13
N GLY A 523 -2.29 39.12 -2.50
CA GLY A 523 -2.72 37.87 -3.14
C GLY A 523 -1.63 37.15 -3.96
N SER A 524 -0.40 37.64 -3.96
CA SER A 524 0.74 37.03 -4.65
C SER A 524 1.38 35.90 -3.85
N SER A 525 2.15 35.01 -4.50
CA SER A 525 2.84 33.93 -3.80
C SER A 525 3.78 34.45 -2.73
N VAL A 526 3.70 33.85 -1.54
CA VAL A 526 4.53 34.16 -0.37
C VAL A 526 5.81 33.30 -0.29
N VAL A 527 6.01 32.37 -1.23
CA VAL A 527 7.16 31.47 -1.29
C VAL A 527 8.26 32.09 -2.17
N GLY A 528 9.40 32.42 -1.55
CA GLY A 528 10.48 33.13 -2.22
C GLY A 528 11.36 32.28 -3.12
N ASN A 529 11.28 30.96 -3.05
CA ASN A 529 12.10 30.01 -3.82
C ASN A 529 11.31 29.27 -4.91
N LEU A 530 10.19 29.83 -5.39
CA LEU A 530 9.50 29.28 -6.57
C LEU A 530 10.35 29.47 -7.82
N ALA A 531 10.41 28.45 -8.67
CA ALA A 531 11.03 28.54 -9.98
C ALA A 531 10.17 29.41 -10.92
N LEU A 532 10.73 30.49 -11.45
CA LEU A 532 10.02 31.40 -12.35
C LEU A 532 9.78 30.80 -13.73
N GLN A 533 10.63 29.87 -14.15
CA GLN A 533 10.52 29.11 -15.40
C GLN A 533 10.68 27.63 -15.03
N PRO A 534 9.57 26.93 -14.74
CA PRO A 534 9.64 25.55 -14.32
C PRO A 534 10.17 24.65 -15.42
N ASN A 535 10.95 23.64 -15.04
CA ASN A 535 11.47 22.62 -15.94
C ASN A 535 10.38 21.62 -16.29
N ASP A 536 9.91 21.64 -17.54
CA ASP A 536 8.83 20.75 -18.03
C ASP A 536 9.24 19.27 -18.11
N ASP A 537 10.54 18.94 -18.10
CA ASP A 537 11.02 17.55 -18.10
C ASP A 537 10.72 16.81 -16.80
N LEU A 538 10.35 17.54 -15.74
CA LEU A 538 10.06 16.96 -14.42
C LEU A 538 8.66 16.41 -14.29
N TRP A 539 7.75 16.64 -15.24
CA TRP A 539 6.35 16.17 -15.19
C TRP A 539 5.93 15.45 -16.47
N PHE A 540 4.75 14.86 -16.49
CA PHE A 540 4.22 14.12 -17.63
C PHE A 540 3.11 14.91 -18.30
N ASP A 541 3.17 15.05 -19.64
CA ASP A 541 2.12 15.71 -20.42
C ASP A 541 0.88 14.82 -20.57
N TRP A 542 -0.21 15.21 -19.96
CA TRP A 542 -1.51 14.55 -20.02
C TRP A 542 -2.40 15.02 -21.17
N SER A 543 -2.06 16.11 -21.84
CA SER A 543 -2.90 16.71 -22.89
C SER A 543 -3.32 15.73 -23.99
N PRO A 544 -2.51 14.74 -24.43
CA PRO A 544 -2.95 13.76 -25.43
C PRO A 544 -4.05 12.82 -24.96
N TYR A 545 -4.30 12.74 -23.64
CA TYR A 545 -5.25 11.82 -23.01
C TYR A 545 -6.54 12.50 -22.55
N MET A 546 -6.61 13.84 -22.63
CA MET A 546 -7.76 14.63 -22.24
C MET A 546 -8.86 14.55 -23.31
N ASP A 547 -10.10 14.76 -22.90
CA ASP A 547 -11.29 14.87 -23.77
C ASP A 547 -11.55 13.69 -24.72
N GLN A 548 -10.99 12.54 -24.43
CA GLN A 548 -11.18 11.33 -25.24
C GLN A 548 -12.55 10.69 -25.01
N LYS A 549 -13.11 10.07 -26.07
CA LYS A 549 -14.45 9.48 -26.04
C LYS A 549 -14.40 7.95 -26.16
N TRP A 550 -15.27 7.25 -25.44
CA TRP A 550 -15.27 5.78 -25.35
C TRP A 550 -15.65 5.07 -26.65
N TRP A 551 -16.41 5.74 -27.51
CA TRP A 551 -16.87 5.16 -28.79
C TRP A 551 -15.86 5.30 -29.93
N GLN A 552 -14.76 6.00 -29.73
CA GLN A 552 -13.72 6.13 -30.75
C GLN A 552 -13.17 4.75 -31.13
N GLU A 553 -13.14 4.49 -32.41
CA GLU A 553 -12.58 3.25 -32.94
C GLU A 553 -11.08 3.16 -32.65
N THR A 554 -10.65 1.97 -32.30
CA THR A 554 -9.25 1.68 -32.00
C THR A 554 -8.81 0.47 -32.76
N ASN A 555 -7.84 0.63 -33.65
CA ASN A 555 -7.28 -0.50 -34.39
C ASN A 555 -6.44 -1.39 -33.46
N THR A 556 -6.94 -2.56 -33.15
CA THR A 556 -6.28 -3.55 -32.29
C THR A 556 -5.73 -4.76 -33.08
N LYS A 557 -5.77 -4.70 -34.40
CA LYS A 557 -5.20 -5.73 -35.29
C LYS A 557 -3.70 -5.85 -35.04
N PHE A 558 -3.17 -7.04 -35.34
CA PHE A 558 -1.76 -7.31 -35.16
C PHE A 558 -1.22 -8.17 -36.32
N GLU A 559 -0.05 -7.89 -36.80
CA GLU A 559 0.56 -8.53 -37.95
C GLU A 559 0.87 -10.01 -37.65
N VAL A 560 0.47 -10.92 -38.55
CA VAL A 560 0.57 -12.38 -38.35
C VAL A 560 2.01 -12.88 -38.22
N GLY A 561 2.94 -12.32 -39.03
CA GLY A 561 4.36 -12.71 -38.99
C GLY A 561 4.97 -12.40 -37.60
N LYS A 562 4.66 -11.22 -37.11
CA LYS A 562 5.09 -10.78 -35.75
C LYS A 562 4.43 -11.57 -34.65
N PHE A 563 3.15 -11.96 -34.85
CA PHE A 563 2.46 -12.84 -33.90
C PHE A 563 3.18 -14.18 -33.75
N LEU A 564 3.59 -14.79 -34.87
CA LEU A 564 4.32 -16.06 -34.87
C LEU A 564 5.71 -15.92 -34.20
N GLU A 565 6.46 -14.87 -34.53
CA GLU A 565 7.75 -14.57 -33.95
C GLU A 565 7.65 -14.43 -32.43
N LEU A 566 6.73 -13.58 -31.94
CA LEU A 566 6.54 -13.37 -30.50
C LEU A 566 6.06 -14.64 -29.81
N SER A 567 5.23 -15.45 -30.45
CA SER A 567 4.76 -16.71 -29.88
C SER A 567 5.92 -17.69 -29.61
N GLU A 568 6.93 -17.71 -30.49
CA GLU A 568 8.13 -18.51 -30.29
C GLU A 568 8.96 -18.01 -29.09
N VAL A 569 9.13 -16.69 -28.96
CA VAL A 569 9.82 -16.08 -27.83
C VAL A 569 9.17 -16.45 -26.51
N ILE A 570 7.84 -16.24 -26.38
CA ILE A 570 7.14 -16.44 -25.11
C ILE A 570 6.89 -17.92 -24.75
N THR A 571 7.12 -18.83 -25.66
CA THR A 571 7.05 -20.29 -25.44
C THR A 571 8.41 -20.95 -25.39
N SER A 572 9.48 -20.17 -25.36
CA SER A 572 10.87 -20.64 -25.24
C SER A 572 11.37 -20.48 -23.80
N ALA A 573 12.28 -21.36 -23.42
CA ALA A 573 13.01 -21.31 -22.16
C ALA A 573 14.52 -21.12 -22.42
N PRO A 574 15.30 -20.54 -21.50
CA PRO A 574 16.75 -20.42 -21.65
C PRO A 574 17.45 -21.76 -21.87
N LYS A 575 18.62 -21.73 -22.50
CA LYS A 575 19.46 -22.94 -22.66
C LYS A 575 19.74 -23.57 -21.30
N ASN A 576 19.66 -24.89 -21.21
CA ASN A 576 19.83 -25.70 -19.99
C ASN A 576 18.73 -25.55 -18.92
N PHE A 577 17.63 -24.85 -19.23
CA PHE A 577 16.49 -24.73 -18.35
C PHE A 577 15.60 -25.97 -18.44
N VAL A 578 15.34 -26.62 -17.30
CA VAL A 578 14.50 -27.83 -17.26
C VAL A 578 13.12 -27.45 -16.77
N LEU A 579 12.15 -27.47 -17.66
CA LEU A 579 10.76 -27.22 -17.33
C LEU A 579 10.12 -28.40 -16.58
N GLY A 580 9.34 -28.11 -15.57
CA GLY A 580 8.45 -29.08 -14.95
C GLY A 580 7.44 -29.62 -15.96
N ARG A 581 7.03 -30.89 -15.82
CA ARG A 581 6.17 -31.59 -16.80
C ARG A 581 4.91 -30.82 -17.20
N GLN A 582 4.24 -30.20 -16.25
CA GLN A 582 2.99 -29.46 -16.51
C GLN A 582 3.27 -28.20 -17.35
N VAL A 583 4.26 -27.41 -16.97
CA VAL A 583 4.63 -26.17 -17.68
C VAL A 583 5.13 -26.48 -19.09
N LYS A 584 5.93 -27.55 -19.22
CA LYS A 584 6.37 -28.01 -20.55
C LYS A 584 5.18 -28.33 -21.47
N LYS A 585 4.19 -29.05 -20.96
CA LYS A 585 2.96 -29.34 -21.72
C LYS A 585 2.24 -28.06 -22.15
N VAL A 586 2.07 -27.09 -21.24
CA VAL A 586 1.43 -25.80 -21.58
C VAL A 586 2.19 -25.08 -22.70
N PHE A 587 3.53 -25.09 -22.66
CA PHE A 587 4.33 -24.45 -23.71
C PHE A 587 4.24 -25.17 -25.04
N ASP A 588 4.27 -26.51 -25.03
CA ASP A 588 4.11 -27.33 -26.24
C ASP A 588 2.71 -27.12 -26.85
N ASP A 589 1.65 -27.07 -26.02
CA ASP A 589 0.29 -26.77 -26.47
C ASP A 589 0.18 -25.37 -27.10
N ARG A 590 0.82 -24.35 -26.49
CA ARG A 590 0.85 -22.96 -27.03
C ARG A 590 1.54 -22.88 -28.39
N LYS A 591 2.57 -23.66 -28.64
CA LYS A 591 3.22 -23.76 -29.98
C LYS A 591 2.28 -24.35 -31.02
N LEU A 592 1.47 -25.33 -30.65
CA LEU A 592 0.43 -25.87 -31.56
C LEU A 592 -0.66 -24.82 -31.84
N MET A 593 -1.06 -24.05 -30.81
CA MET A 593 -2.02 -22.95 -30.95
C MET A 593 -1.50 -21.85 -31.88
N ALA A 594 -0.27 -21.42 -31.71
CA ALA A 594 0.37 -20.40 -32.55
C ALA A 594 0.44 -20.82 -34.01
N SER A 595 0.73 -22.10 -34.30
CA SER A 595 0.79 -22.64 -35.66
C SER A 595 -0.60 -22.94 -36.28
N GLY A 596 -1.70 -22.67 -35.58
CA GLY A 596 -3.07 -22.96 -36.03
C GLY A 596 -3.44 -24.45 -36.00
N LYS A 597 -2.59 -25.33 -35.46
CA LYS A 597 -2.85 -26.78 -35.32
C LYS A 597 -3.76 -27.10 -34.13
N ALA A 598 -3.90 -26.17 -33.19
CA ALA A 598 -4.85 -26.23 -32.09
C ALA A 598 -5.54 -24.89 -31.95
N PRO A 599 -6.78 -24.82 -31.46
CA PRO A 599 -7.45 -23.56 -31.17
C PRO A 599 -6.81 -22.86 -30.00
N ILE A 600 -6.80 -21.52 -30.05
CA ILE A 600 -6.18 -20.68 -29.02
C ILE A 600 -7.06 -20.64 -27.76
N ASN A 601 -6.48 -20.90 -26.61
CA ASN A 601 -7.12 -20.74 -25.32
C ASN A 601 -6.88 -19.35 -24.70
N TRP A 602 -7.61 -19.07 -23.62
CA TRP A 602 -7.55 -17.78 -22.92
C TRP A 602 -6.14 -17.39 -22.46
N GLY A 603 -5.44 -18.27 -21.76
CA GLY A 603 -4.12 -17.95 -21.18
C GLY A 603 -3.06 -17.65 -22.23
N PHE A 604 -3.15 -18.27 -23.42
CA PHE A 604 -2.25 -17.95 -24.53
C PHE A 604 -2.64 -16.62 -25.20
N ALA A 605 -3.93 -16.37 -25.42
CA ALA A 605 -4.39 -15.10 -25.99
C ALA A 605 -4.03 -13.91 -25.11
N GLU A 606 -4.19 -14.02 -23.79
CA GLU A 606 -3.78 -13.01 -22.82
C GLU A 606 -2.25 -12.77 -22.86
N SER A 607 -1.46 -13.85 -22.89
CA SER A 607 0.00 -13.75 -23.00
C SER A 607 0.44 -13.08 -24.31
N MET A 608 -0.26 -13.36 -25.41
CA MET A 608 -0.01 -12.75 -26.73
C MET A 608 -0.43 -11.28 -26.75
N ALA A 609 -1.48 -10.87 -26.02
CA ALA A 609 -1.84 -9.46 -25.87
C ALA A 609 -0.70 -8.69 -25.21
N TYR A 610 -0.13 -9.22 -24.12
CA TYR A 610 1.03 -8.61 -23.47
C TYR A 610 2.25 -8.56 -24.39
N ALA A 611 2.59 -9.67 -25.07
CA ALA A 611 3.73 -9.72 -25.98
C ALA A 611 3.60 -8.70 -27.12
N SER A 612 2.41 -8.60 -27.73
CA SER A 612 2.15 -7.63 -28.80
C SER A 612 2.29 -6.19 -28.35
N LEU A 613 1.75 -5.84 -27.18
CA LEU A 613 1.85 -4.50 -26.62
C LEU A 613 3.29 -4.12 -26.27
N LEU A 614 4.05 -5.03 -25.63
CA LEU A 614 5.46 -4.84 -25.35
C LEU A 614 6.25 -4.60 -26.64
N SER A 615 5.99 -5.37 -27.71
CA SER A 615 6.67 -5.20 -28.99
C SER A 615 6.36 -3.87 -29.69
N GLU A 616 5.23 -3.25 -29.35
CA GLU A 616 4.82 -1.92 -29.81
C GLU A 616 5.25 -0.78 -28.87
N GLY A 617 6.05 -1.08 -27.82
CA GLY A 617 6.62 -0.10 -26.92
C GLY A 617 5.74 0.30 -25.72
N TYR A 618 4.67 -0.44 -25.45
CA TYR A 618 3.83 -0.19 -24.27
C TYR A 618 4.37 -0.93 -23.05
N PRO A 619 4.82 -0.20 -21.98
CA PRO A 619 5.22 -0.85 -20.75
C PRO A 619 4.02 -1.49 -20.05
N ILE A 620 4.25 -2.63 -19.40
CA ILE A 620 3.20 -3.38 -18.71
C ILE A 620 3.60 -3.65 -17.26
N ARG A 621 2.68 -3.36 -16.35
CA ARG A 621 2.76 -3.74 -14.95
C ARG A 621 1.54 -4.58 -14.59
N LEU A 622 1.77 -5.81 -14.14
CA LEU A 622 0.74 -6.75 -13.69
C LEU A 622 1.04 -7.18 -12.26
N THR A 623 0.12 -6.92 -11.35
CA THR A 623 0.26 -7.29 -9.94
C THR A 623 -1.02 -7.90 -9.39
N GLY A 624 -0.90 -8.57 -8.26
CA GLY A 624 -1.97 -9.29 -7.57
C GLY A 624 -1.46 -10.60 -6.99
N GLN A 625 -2.32 -11.30 -6.29
CA GLN A 625 -1.96 -12.57 -5.67
C GLN A 625 -1.90 -13.67 -6.74
N ASP A 626 -0.83 -14.47 -6.77
CA ASP A 626 -0.62 -15.57 -7.72
C ASP A 626 -0.55 -15.17 -9.22
N VAL A 627 -0.38 -13.91 -9.57
CA VAL A 627 -0.46 -13.44 -10.97
C VAL A 627 0.64 -13.99 -11.87
N ARG A 628 1.80 -14.35 -11.34
CA ARG A 628 2.92 -14.90 -12.12
C ARG A 628 2.57 -16.26 -12.73
N ARG A 629 1.76 -17.06 -12.06
CA ARG A 629 1.22 -18.32 -12.54
C ARG A 629 -0.19 -18.14 -13.11
N GLY A 630 -0.96 -17.22 -12.53
CA GLY A 630 -2.41 -17.10 -12.57
C GLY A 630 -3.05 -18.02 -11.54
N THR A 631 -4.02 -17.51 -10.75
CA THR A 631 -4.71 -18.27 -9.69
C THR A 631 -5.21 -19.63 -10.21
N PHE A 632 -5.72 -19.67 -11.41
CA PHE A 632 -6.24 -20.89 -12.04
C PHE A 632 -5.19 -21.64 -12.92
N SER A 633 -3.90 -21.37 -12.74
CA SER A 633 -2.80 -21.99 -13.51
C SER A 633 -2.98 -21.83 -15.03
N HIS A 634 -3.42 -20.69 -15.50
CA HIS A 634 -3.69 -20.39 -16.89
C HIS A 634 -2.60 -19.55 -17.55
N ARG A 635 -1.95 -18.66 -16.78
CA ARG A 635 -1.02 -17.65 -17.33
C ARG A 635 0.40 -18.19 -17.49
N HIS A 636 1.02 -18.73 -16.44
CA HIS A 636 2.42 -19.18 -16.45
C HIS A 636 3.37 -18.16 -17.08
N ALA A 637 3.25 -16.89 -16.70
CA ALA A 637 4.11 -15.82 -17.17
C ALA A 637 5.53 -15.91 -16.58
N ALA A 638 5.68 -16.48 -15.40
CA ALA A 638 6.97 -16.86 -14.82
C ALA A 638 7.10 -18.39 -14.80
N ILE A 639 8.23 -18.88 -15.24
CA ILE A 639 8.59 -20.30 -15.25
C ILE A 639 9.82 -20.53 -14.38
N TYR A 640 9.96 -21.74 -13.85
CA TYR A 640 11.03 -22.07 -12.89
C TYR A 640 11.82 -23.29 -13.37
N ASN A 641 13.14 -23.21 -13.26
CA ASN A 641 14.01 -24.33 -13.58
C ASN A 641 13.88 -25.41 -12.50
N ALA A 642 13.49 -26.59 -12.89
CA ALA A 642 13.29 -27.73 -11.98
C ALA A 642 14.59 -28.21 -11.28
N LYS A 643 15.79 -27.75 -11.71
CA LYS A 643 17.07 -28.16 -11.14
C LYS A 643 17.53 -27.26 -9.99
N ASP A 644 17.32 -25.95 -10.11
CA ASP A 644 17.89 -24.95 -9.20
C ASP A 644 16.85 -23.91 -8.70
N GLY A 645 15.60 -24.00 -9.17
CA GLY A 645 14.53 -23.07 -8.82
C GLY A 645 14.64 -21.68 -9.46
N MET A 646 15.62 -21.44 -10.35
CA MET A 646 15.78 -20.14 -10.99
C MET A 646 14.54 -19.76 -11.82
N GLY A 647 14.03 -18.55 -11.58
CA GLY A 647 12.87 -18.04 -12.29
C GLY A 647 13.24 -17.36 -13.62
N HIS A 648 12.37 -17.48 -14.62
CA HIS A 648 12.47 -16.77 -15.89
C HIS A 648 11.10 -16.27 -16.34
N ILE A 649 11.05 -15.07 -16.89
CA ILE A 649 9.84 -14.43 -17.43
C ILE A 649 10.08 -14.16 -18.92
N PRO A 650 9.52 -15.00 -19.83
CA PRO A 650 9.79 -14.84 -21.27
C PRO A 650 9.39 -13.47 -21.83
N LEU A 651 8.31 -12.87 -21.34
CA LEU A 651 7.85 -11.52 -21.75
C LEU A 651 8.91 -10.42 -21.50
N VAL A 652 9.82 -10.60 -20.54
CA VAL A 652 10.92 -9.65 -20.29
C VAL A 652 11.88 -9.63 -21.48
N SER A 653 12.04 -10.72 -22.22
CA SER A 653 12.86 -10.74 -23.43
C SER A 653 12.25 -9.85 -24.52
N VAL A 654 10.93 -9.95 -24.73
CA VAL A 654 10.18 -9.08 -25.66
C VAL A 654 10.33 -7.61 -25.26
N ALA A 655 10.16 -7.33 -23.97
CA ALA A 655 10.28 -5.95 -23.47
C ALA A 655 11.69 -5.35 -23.69
N ARG A 656 12.74 -6.14 -23.49
CA ARG A 656 14.14 -5.70 -23.72
C ARG A 656 14.42 -5.37 -25.21
N GLU A 657 13.94 -6.20 -26.13
CA GLU A 657 14.11 -5.99 -27.55
C GLU A 657 13.43 -4.69 -28.02
N SER A 658 12.33 -4.31 -27.41
CA SER A 658 11.55 -3.11 -27.74
C SER A 658 11.88 -1.91 -26.85
N SER A 659 12.95 -1.98 -26.02
CA SER A 659 13.34 -0.93 -25.09
C SER A 659 12.19 -0.46 -24.17
N THR A 660 11.34 -1.41 -23.78
CA THR A 660 10.21 -1.17 -22.87
C THR A 660 10.33 -2.03 -21.59
N ARG A 661 9.30 -2.08 -20.78
CA ARG A 661 9.34 -2.71 -19.47
C ARG A 661 8.18 -3.70 -19.26
N MET A 662 8.50 -4.87 -18.71
CA MET A 662 7.53 -5.84 -18.22
C MET A 662 7.77 -6.10 -16.74
N ASP A 663 6.86 -5.65 -15.91
CA ASP A 663 6.84 -5.90 -14.47
C ASP A 663 5.68 -6.85 -14.13
N ILE A 664 6.00 -7.97 -13.49
CA ILE A 664 4.98 -8.90 -12.99
C ILE A 664 5.36 -9.38 -11.59
N TYR A 665 4.53 -9.07 -10.61
CA TYR A 665 4.78 -9.35 -9.22
C TYR A 665 3.58 -10.01 -8.55
N ASP A 666 3.81 -11.15 -7.90
CA ASP A 666 2.88 -11.64 -6.90
C ASP A 666 2.90 -10.67 -5.72
N SER A 667 1.75 -10.10 -5.39
CA SER A 667 1.60 -9.19 -4.26
C SER A 667 1.60 -9.97 -2.94
N PHE A 668 1.88 -9.28 -1.84
CA PHE A 668 1.52 -9.81 -0.53
C PHE A 668 -0.01 -9.80 -0.34
N LEU A 669 -0.50 -10.48 0.71
CA LEU A 669 -1.95 -10.63 0.95
C LEU A 669 -2.57 -9.34 1.49
N SER A 670 -2.86 -8.42 0.59
CA SER A 670 -3.58 -7.18 0.82
C SER A 670 -4.29 -6.80 -0.48
N GLU A 671 -5.50 -6.35 -0.40
CA GLU A 671 -6.25 -5.79 -1.51
C GLU A 671 -6.25 -4.26 -1.46
N GLU A 672 -6.43 -3.67 -0.27
CA GLU A 672 -6.64 -2.23 -0.10
C GLU A 672 -5.40 -1.42 -0.50
N ALA A 673 -4.28 -1.65 0.17
CA ALA A 673 -3.06 -0.91 -0.14
C ALA A 673 -2.49 -1.27 -1.52
N VAL A 674 -2.59 -2.54 -1.93
CA VAL A 674 -2.11 -2.96 -3.25
C VAL A 674 -2.90 -2.29 -4.36
N LEU A 675 -4.24 -2.26 -4.29
CA LEU A 675 -5.07 -1.58 -5.29
C LEU A 675 -4.85 -0.07 -5.27
N GLY A 676 -4.71 0.54 -4.08
CA GLY A 676 -4.36 1.96 -3.93
C GLY A 676 -3.04 2.30 -4.60
N PHE A 677 -2.03 1.45 -4.43
CA PHE A 677 -0.73 1.60 -5.08
C PHE A 677 -0.84 1.52 -6.62
N GLU A 678 -1.53 0.51 -7.14
CA GLU A 678 -1.66 0.35 -8.59
C GLU A 678 -2.51 1.47 -9.22
N TYR A 679 -3.51 1.98 -8.50
CA TYR A 679 -4.20 3.20 -8.92
C TYR A 679 -3.24 4.39 -9.01
N GLY A 680 -2.45 4.65 -7.97
CA GLY A 680 -1.46 5.73 -7.96
C GLY A 680 -0.41 5.60 -9.06
N TYR A 681 0.04 4.37 -9.32
CA TYR A 681 0.95 4.05 -10.41
C TYR A 681 0.33 4.37 -11.78
N SER A 682 -0.89 3.90 -12.04
CA SER A 682 -1.61 4.11 -13.30
C SER A 682 -1.97 5.57 -13.56
N ALA A 683 -2.36 6.30 -12.51
CA ALA A 683 -2.66 7.73 -12.58
C ALA A 683 -1.43 8.61 -12.82
N THR A 684 -0.24 8.02 -12.77
CA THR A 684 1.03 8.74 -12.98
C THR A 684 1.72 8.35 -14.28
N TRP A 685 1.41 7.16 -14.82
CA TRP A 685 2.02 6.67 -16.06
C TRP A 685 0.96 6.26 -17.09
N PRO A 686 0.36 7.23 -17.81
CA PRO A 686 -0.74 6.94 -18.74
C PRO A 686 -0.34 6.17 -20.00
N SER A 687 0.93 6.14 -20.38
CA SER A 687 1.40 5.36 -21.52
C SER A 687 1.59 3.87 -21.21
N GLY A 688 1.56 3.48 -19.94
CA GLY A 688 1.67 2.08 -19.52
C GLY A 688 0.32 1.39 -19.34
N LEU A 689 0.31 0.07 -19.49
CA LEU A 689 -0.81 -0.78 -19.12
C LEU A 689 -0.58 -1.32 -17.70
N VAL A 690 -1.34 -0.79 -16.74
CA VAL A 690 -1.28 -1.19 -15.34
C VAL A 690 -2.47 -2.08 -15.03
N ILE A 691 -2.19 -3.27 -14.49
CA ILE A 691 -3.19 -4.30 -14.24
C ILE A 691 -3.08 -4.77 -12.79
N TRP A 692 -4.18 -4.73 -12.07
CA TRP A 692 -4.35 -5.43 -10.80
C TRP A 692 -5.32 -6.60 -10.98
N GLU A 693 -4.94 -7.80 -10.56
CA GLU A 693 -5.81 -8.98 -10.58
C GLU A 693 -6.14 -9.41 -9.16
N ALA A 694 -7.41 -9.47 -8.83
CA ALA A 694 -7.87 -10.08 -7.59
C ALA A 694 -7.66 -11.61 -7.64
N GLN A 695 -7.37 -12.24 -6.50
CA GLN A 695 -7.24 -13.70 -6.42
C GLN A 695 -8.58 -14.38 -6.79
N PHE A 696 -9.68 -13.89 -6.24
CA PHE A 696 -11.06 -14.03 -6.68
C PHE A 696 -11.69 -12.64 -6.68
N GLY A 697 -12.59 -12.37 -7.61
CA GLY A 697 -13.29 -11.10 -7.68
C GLY A 697 -14.10 -10.76 -6.43
N ASP A 698 -14.48 -11.79 -5.67
CA ASP A 698 -15.17 -11.67 -4.38
C ASP A 698 -14.38 -10.82 -3.38
N PHE A 699 -13.05 -10.88 -3.41
CA PHE A 699 -12.19 -10.19 -2.44
C PHE A 699 -11.99 -8.70 -2.75
N VAL A 700 -12.48 -8.24 -3.89
CA VAL A 700 -12.38 -6.81 -4.28
C VAL A 700 -13.04 -5.87 -3.26
N ASN A 701 -13.99 -6.35 -2.48
CA ASN A 701 -14.65 -5.56 -1.44
C ASN A 701 -13.72 -5.19 -0.27
N GLY A 702 -12.61 -5.91 -0.09
CA GLY A 702 -11.55 -5.51 0.85
C GLY A 702 -10.88 -4.18 0.49
N ALA A 703 -10.99 -3.75 -0.77
CA ALA A 703 -10.47 -2.48 -1.27
C ALA A 703 -11.57 -1.49 -1.69
N GLN A 704 -12.79 -1.62 -1.17
CA GLN A 704 -13.93 -0.82 -1.61
C GLN A 704 -13.69 0.69 -1.46
N VAL A 705 -13.00 1.12 -0.43
CA VAL A 705 -12.68 2.53 -0.20
C VAL A 705 -11.81 3.11 -1.32
N VAL A 706 -10.88 2.35 -1.86
CA VAL A 706 -10.05 2.76 -3.02
C VAL A 706 -10.92 2.89 -4.27
N ILE A 707 -11.83 1.94 -4.47
CA ILE A 707 -12.78 1.99 -5.61
C ILE A 707 -13.62 3.25 -5.54
N ASP A 708 -14.28 3.50 -4.39
CA ASP A 708 -15.23 4.60 -4.22
C ASP A 708 -14.54 5.97 -4.24
N GLN A 709 -13.39 6.09 -3.57
CA GLN A 709 -12.76 7.38 -3.36
C GLN A 709 -11.82 7.79 -4.48
N PHE A 710 -11.24 6.84 -5.21
CA PHE A 710 -10.27 7.13 -6.28
C PHE A 710 -10.73 6.60 -7.65
N ILE A 711 -10.91 5.28 -7.81
CA ILE A 711 -11.06 4.65 -9.12
C ILE A 711 -12.27 5.20 -9.87
N VAL A 712 -13.42 5.31 -9.24
CA VAL A 712 -14.68 5.72 -9.89
C VAL A 712 -14.96 7.22 -9.83
N SER A 713 -14.28 7.96 -8.95
CA SER A 713 -14.69 9.35 -8.63
C SER A 713 -13.58 10.40 -8.82
N ALA A 714 -12.32 10.01 -8.95
CA ALA A 714 -11.21 10.96 -9.00
C ALA A 714 -11.23 11.86 -10.24
N GLU A 715 -11.70 11.38 -11.39
CA GLU A 715 -11.85 12.19 -12.60
C GLU A 715 -12.82 13.35 -12.34
N HIS A 716 -13.97 13.09 -11.73
CA HIS A 716 -15.00 14.11 -11.49
C HIS A 716 -14.67 15.06 -10.33
N LYS A 717 -14.02 14.55 -9.28
CA LYS A 717 -13.65 15.35 -8.11
C LYS A 717 -12.40 16.20 -8.34
N TRP A 718 -11.41 15.61 -9.02
CA TRP A 718 -10.04 16.14 -9.05
C TRP A 718 -9.42 16.21 -10.44
N GLU A 719 -10.16 15.85 -11.48
CA GLU A 719 -9.68 15.79 -12.87
C GLU A 719 -8.48 14.85 -13.03
N ARG A 720 -8.44 13.75 -12.25
CA ARG A 720 -7.37 12.76 -12.27
C ARG A 720 -7.79 11.51 -13.03
N LEU A 721 -7.18 11.32 -14.20
CA LEU A 721 -7.41 10.18 -15.07
C LEU A 721 -6.57 8.97 -14.63
N SER A 722 -7.06 7.77 -14.90
CA SER A 722 -6.36 6.51 -14.68
C SER A 722 -6.72 5.50 -15.75
N GLY A 723 -5.73 4.79 -16.27
CA GLY A 723 -5.92 3.69 -17.23
C GLY A 723 -5.88 2.30 -16.57
N LEU A 724 -6.08 2.22 -15.24
CA LEU A 724 -6.01 0.97 -14.47
C LEU A 724 -6.96 -0.09 -15.03
N VAL A 725 -6.46 -1.32 -15.15
CA VAL A 725 -7.26 -2.51 -15.45
C VAL A 725 -7.42 -3.32 -14.17
N MET A 726 -8.64 -3.69 -13.84
CA MET A 726 -8.94 -4.63 -12.75
C MET A 726 -9.43 -5.94 -13.35
N LEU A 727 -8.68 -7.04 -13.15
CA LEU A 727 -9.11 -8.38 -13.53
C LEU A 727 -9.78 -9.05 -12.32
N LEU A 728 -11.07 -9.32 -12.44
CA LEU A 728 -11.91 -9.82 -11.35
C LEU A 728 -12.50 -11.19 -11.70
N PRO A 729 -11.89 -12.30 -11.27
CA PRO A 729 -12.40 -13.64 -11.52
C PRO A 729 -13.82 -13.82 -10.96
N HIS A 730 -14.75 -14.21 -11.84
CA HIS A 730 -16.18 -14.31 -11.57
C HIS A 730 -16.79 -15.54 -12.27
N GLY A 731 -17.77 -16.14 -11.67
CA GLY A 731 -18.54 -17.26 -12.26
C GLY A 731 -19.13 -18.15 -11.17
N PHE A 732 -20.35 -18.55 -11.36
CA PHE A 732 -21.09 -19.44 -10.44
C PHE A 732 -20.79 -20.89 -10.82
N GLU A 733 -19.95 -21.54 -10.01
CA GLU A 733 -19.37 -22.87 -10.32
C GLU A 733 -19.45 -23.83 -9.11
N GLY A 734 -20.34 -23.53 -8.15
CA GLY A 734 -20.52 -24.33 -6.96
C GLY A 734 -19.41 -24.24 -5.92
N GLN A 735 -18.60 -23.18 -5.97
CA GLN A 735 -17.49 -22.93 -5.05
C GLN A 735 -17.89 -22.14 -3.79
N GLY A 736 -19.20 -21.95 -3.57
CA GLY A 736 -19.73 -21.24 -2.41
C GLY A 736 -19.82 -19.73 -2.57
N PRO A 737 -20.25 -19.01 -1.51
CA PRO A 737 -20.62 -17.61 -1.60
C PRO A 737 -19.43 -16.64 -1.76
N GLU A 738 -18.21 -17.07 -1.47
CA GLU A 738 -17.03 -16.19 -1.43
C GLU A 738 -16.02 -16.46 -2.57
N HIS A 739 -16.40 -17.30 -3.54
CA HIS A 739 -15.59 -17.67 -4.69
C HIS A 739 -16.42 -17.67 -5.99
N SER A 740 -17.45 -16.86 -6.08
CA SER A 740 -18.40 -16.85 -7.19
C SER A 740 -18.60 -15.47 -7.81
N SER A 741 -18.71 -14.41 -7.01
CA SER A 741 -19.17 -13.11 -7.49
C SER A 741 -18.19 -11.99 -7.28
N ALA A 742 -17.74 -11.36 -8.34
CA ALA A 742 -17.04 -10.05 -8.31
C ALA A 742 -17.99 -8.88 -7.99
N ARG A 743 -19.26 -9.16 -7.67
CA ARG A 743 -20.27 -8.16 -7.33
C ARG A 743 -20.46 -7.11 -8.43
N VAL A 744 -20.76 -7.61 -9.61
CA VAL A 744 -20.95 -6.82 -10.85
C VAL A 744 -21.94 -5.68 -10.65
N GLU A 745 -23.04 -5.91 -9.92
CA GLU A 745 -24.07 -4.92 -9.56
C GLU A 745 -23.51 -3.70 -8.86
N ARG A 746 -22.46 -3.84 -8.03
CA ARG A 746 -21.84 -2.72 -7.31
C ARG A 746 -21.07 -1.82 -8.26
N PHE A 747 -20.30 -2.39 -9.19
CA PHE A 747 -19.62 -1.60 -10.21
C PHE A 747 -20.61 -0.90 -11.12
N LEU A 748 -21.65 -1.59 -11.54
CA LEU A 748 -22.67 -1.00 -12.40
C LEU A 748 -23.48 0.13 -11.71
N GLN A 749 -23.65 0.04 -10.39
CA GLN A 749 -24.25 1.12 -9.60
C GLN A 749 -23.35 2.36 -9.55
N LEU A 750 -22.03 2.17 -9.53
CA LEU A 750 -21.04 3.26 -9.51
C LEU A 750 -20.81 3.91 -10.89
N CYS A 751 -21.38 3.35 -11.96
CA CYS A 751 -21.23 3.85 -13.31
C CYS A 751 -22.03 5.14 -13.54
N ALA A 752 -21.35 6.23 -13.84
CA ALA A 752 -21.97 7.50 -14.24
C ALA A 752 -21.01 8.32 -15.11
N SER A 753 -21.53 9.11 -16.03
CA SER A 753 -20.73 10.05 -16.84
C SER A 753 -19.51 9.42 -17.51
N GLU A 754 -19.59 8.14 -17.87
CA GLU A 754 -18.51 7.37 -18.54
C GLU A 754 -17.23 7.25 -17.70
N ASN A 755 -17.33 7.28 -16.37
CA ASN A 755 -16.22 7.30 -15.44
C ASN A 755 -15.35 6.01 -15.45
N ILE A 756 -15.95 4.88 -15.72
CA ILE A 756 -15.28 3.57 -15.83
C ILE A 756 -15.83 2.78 -17.00
N GLU A 757 -15.17 1.72 -17.43
CA GLU A 757 -15.75 0.71 -18.34
C GLU A 757 -15.90 -0.63 -17.60
N VAL A 758 -17.02 -1.33 -17.84
CA VAL A 758 -17.28 -2.67 -17.29
C VAL A 758 -17.48 -3.65 -18.43
N CYS A 759 -16.58 -4.64 -18.56
CA CYS A 759 -16.58 -5.63 -19.63
C CYS A 759 -16.55 -7.06 -19.07
N ILE A 760 -17.27 -7.97 -19.75
CA ILE A 760 -17.29 -9.41 -19.48
C ILE A 760 -16.88 -10.15 -20.75
N PRO A 761 -15.59 -10.20 -21.11
CA PRO A 761 -15.15 -10.88 -22.31
C PRO A 761 -15.40 -12.39 -22.19
N SER A 762 -15.94 -12.99 -23.27
CA SER A 762 -16.34 -14.38 -23.26
C SER A 762 -15.50 -15.30 -24.15
N THR A 763 -14.54 -14.75 -24.94
CA THR A 763 -13.64 -15.54 -25.78
C THR A 763 -12.17 -15.09 -25.65
N PRO A 764 -11.21 -15.95 -26.05
CA PRO A 764 -9.80 -15.56 -26.08
C PRO A 764 -9.50 -14.34 -26.96
N ALA A 765 -10.14 -14.18 -28.10
CA ALA A 765 -10.00 -13.02 -28.96
C ALA A 765 -10.52 -11.75 -28.30
N GLN A 766 -11.61 -11.83 -27.53
CA GLN A 766 -12.18 -10.70 -26.81
C GLN A 766 -11.22 -10.15 -25.75
N ILE A 767 -10.62 -11.00 -24.92
CA ILE A 767 -9.64 -10.50 -23.93
C ILE A 767 -8.37 -9.94 -24.60
N PHE A 768 -7.88 -10.57 -25.68
CA PHE A 768 -6.75 -10.08 -26.45
C PHE A 768 -7.00 -8.64 -26.93
N HIS A 769 -8.11 -8.42 -27.62
CA HIS A 769 -8.45 -7.11 -28.16
C HIS A 769 -8.84 -6.10 -27.09
N LEU A 770 -9.45 -6.52 -26.00
CA LEU A 770 -9.82 -5.63 -24.89
C LEU A 770 -8.60 -5.02 -24.21
N LEU A 771 -7.59 -5.85 -23.92
CA LEU A 771 -6.34 -5.38 -23.31
C LEU A 771 -5.56 -4.46 -24.24
N ARG A 772 -5.49 -4.83 -25.54
CA ARG A 772 -4.86 -3.98 -26.56
C ARG A 772 -5.60 -2.65 -26.70
N ARG A 773 -6.94 -2.68 -26.76
CA ARG A 773 -7.77 -1.47 -26.83
C ARG A 773 -7.46 -0.53 -25.67
N GLN A 774 -7.37 -1.04 -24.45
CA GLN A 774 -7.09 -0.24 -23.25
C GLN A 774 -5.72 0.45 -23.30
N ALA A 775 -4.71 -0.21 -23.82
CA ALA A 775 -3.36 0.34 -23.92
C ALA A 775 -3.21 1.34 -25.08
N ILE A 776 -3.73 0.99 -26.27
CA ILE A 776 -3.50 1.71 -27.53
C ILE A 776 -4.31 3.02 -27.60
N ARG A 777 -5.59 2.98 -27.23
CA ARG A 777 -6.44 4.17 -27.27
C ARG A 777 -5.93 5.24 -26.30
N LYS A 778 -6.22 6.49 -26.62
CA LYS A 778 -5.81 7.61 -25.77
C LYS A 778 -6.73 7.85 -24.56
N MET A 779 -7.93 7.29 -24.54
CA MET A 779 -8.82 7.37 -23.39
C MET A 779 -8.24 6.66 -22.18
N ARG A 780 -8.14 7.35 -21.05
CA ARG A 780 -7.60 6.84 -19.78
C ARG A 780 -8.69 6.85 -18.72
N ARG A 781 -9.48 5.79 -18.72
CA ARG A 781 -10.48 5.47 -17.69
C ARG A 781 -10.30 4.05 -17.22
N PRO A 782 -10.59 3.77 -15.95
CA PRO A 782 -10.44 2.42 -15.39
C PRO A 782 -11.31 1.40 -16.13
N LEU A 783 -10.72 0.25 -16.41
CA LEU A 783 -11.38 -0.88 -17.07
C LEU A 783 -11.60 -2.00 -16.05
N ILE A 784 -12.84 -2.30 -15.77
CA ILE A 784 -13.24 -3.41 -14.91
C ILE A 784 -13.53 -4.62 -15.79
N VAL A 785 -12.69 -5.63 -15.72
CA VAL A 785 -12.81 -6.88 -16.46
C VAL A 785 -13.34 -7.97 -15.54
N ILE A 786 -14.57 -8.37 -15.75
CA ILE A 786 -15.15 -9.52 -15.07
C ILE A 786 -14.63 -10.76 -15.80
N SER A 787 -13.52 -11.28 -15.31
CA SER A 787 -12.79 -12.37 -15.97
C SER A 787 -13.35 -13.74 -15.58
N PRO A 788 -13.29 -14.74 -16.47
CA PRO A 788 -13.83 -16.07 -16.20
C PRO A 788 -12.90 -16.91 -15.33
N LYS A 789 -13.46 -18.00 -14.79
CA LYS A 789 -12.72 -19.05 -14.07
C LYS A 789 -12.72 -20.36 -14.87
N SER A 790 -13.84 -21.07 -14.94
CA SER A 790 -13.93 -22.34 -15.67
C SER A 790 -13.76 -22.21 -17.18
N LEU A 791 -14.18 -21.05 -17.75
CA LEU A 791 -14.00 -20.81 -19.18
C LEU A 791 -12.54 -20.79 -19.63
N LEU A 792 -11.60 -20.50 -18.71
CA LEU A 792 -10.16 -20.55 -18.97
C LEU A 792 -9.69 -21.91 -19.53
N ARG A 793 -10.46 -22.99 -19.27
CA ARG A 793 -10.16 -24.38 -19.69
C ARG A 793 -11.29 -25.04 -20.45
N ASN A 794 -12.38 -24.34 -20.70
CA ASN A 794 -13.52 -24.91 -21.42
C ASN A 794 -13.16 -25.11 -22.92
N PRO A 795 -13.29 -26.29 -23.47
CA PRO A 795 -12.94 -26.57 -24.87
C PRO A 795 -13.79 -25.81 -25.89
N LEU A 796 -14.94 -25.30 -25.51
CA LEU A 796 -15.78 -24.43 -26.36
C LEU A 796 -15.29 -22.98 -26.39
N VAL A 797 -14.45 -22.58 -25.43
CA VAL A 797 -13.95 -21.22 -25.30
C VAL A 797 -12.59 -21.10 -25.95
N THR A 798 -12.63 -20.97 -27.26
CA THR A 798 -11.43 -20.92 -28.10
C THR A 798 -11.56 -19.84 -29.17
N SER A 799 -10.43 -19.45 -29.73
CA SER A 799 -10.35 -18.54 -30.88
C SER A 799 -9.29 -19.02 -31.89
N THR A 800 -9.37 -18.51 -33.11
CA THR A 800 -8.39 -18.75 -34.18
C THR A 800 -7.30 -17.69 -34.16
N VAL A 801 -6.16 -17.96 -34.79
CA VAL A 801 -5.11 -16.97 -35.02
C VAL A 801 -5.65 -15.75 -35.77
N SER A 802 -6.53 -15.96 -36.76
CA SER A 802 -7.13 -14.87 -37.54
C SER A 802 -8.02 -13.95 -36.69
N GLU A 803 -8.77 -14.50 -35.74
CA GLU A 803 -9.57 -13.68 -34.81
C GLU A 803 -8.71 -12.79 -33.89
N LEU A 804 -7.50 -13.22 -33.49
CA LEU A 804 -6.58 -12.40 -32.75
C LEU A 804 -5.85 -11.38 -33.63
N THR A 805 -5.53 -11.71 -34.88
CA THR A 805 -4.68 -10.86 -35.73
C THR A 805 -5.49 -9.87 -36.59
N ASN A 806 -6.68 -10.25 -37.03
CA ASN A 806 -7.54 -9.45 -37.90
C ASN A 806 -8.85 -9.00 -37.24
N GLY A 807 -9.15 -9.48 -36.03
CA GLY A 807 -10.35 -9.15 -35.28
C GLY A 807 -10.29 -7.80 -34.58
N GLU A 808 -11.25 -7.58 -33.73
CA GLU A 808 -11.40 -6.41 -32.84
C GLU A 808 -12.23 -6.78 -31.64
N PHE A 809 -12.25 -5.91 -30.61
CA PHE A 809 -13.15 -6.08 -29.48
C PHE A 809 -14.59 -5.76 -29.90
N LYS A 810 -15.45 -6.76 -29.84
CA LYS A 810 -16.89 -6.60 -30.11
C LYS A 810 -17.61 -6.35 -28.77
N ARG A 811 -18.31 -5.23 -28.70
CA ARG A 811 -19.08 -4.82 -27.50
C ARG A 811 -20.34 -5.67 -27.34
N VAL A 812 -20.91 -6.13 -28.46
CA VAL A 812 -22.01 -7.08 -28.52
C VAL A 812 -21.68 -8.14 -29.59
N ILE A 813 -21.94 -9.40 -29.31
CA ILE A 813 -21.71 -10.50 -30.24
C ILE A 813 -23.03 -11.15 -30.56
N ASP A 814 -23.33 -11.21 -31.88
CA ASP A 814 -24.50 -11.86 -32.43
C ASP A 814 -24.39 -13.38 -32.38
N ASP A 815 -25.53 -14.06 -32.55
CA ASP A 815 -25.59 -15.51 -32.69
C ASP A 815 -25.07 -15.94 -34.07
N SER A 816 -24.52 -17.15 -34.13
CA SER A 816 -24.06 -17.81 -35.35
C SER A 816 -25.16 -18.55 -36.13
N LEU A 817 -26.43 -18.43 -35.75
CA LEU A 817 -27.55 -19.07 -36.46
C LEU A 817 -27.66 -18.59 -37.92
N GLU A 818 -27.79 -19.54 -38.86
CA GLU A 818 -27.90 -19.21 -40.27
C GLU A 818 -29.27 -18.63 -40.63
N GLU A 819 -30.35 -19.14 -40.03
CA GLU A 819 -31.74 -18.75 -40.35
C GLU A 819 -32.35 -17.80 -39.32
N LYS A 820 -31.87 -16.57 -39.32
CA LYS A 820 -32.28 -15.55 -38.34
C LYS A 820 -33.74 -15.17 -38.39
N SER A 821 -34.34 -15.29 -39.57
CA SER A 821 -35.80 -15.08 -39.78
C SER A 821 -36.70 -16.10 -39.09
N LYS A 822 -36.18 -17.23 -38.63
CA LYS A 822 -36.95 -18.23 -37.87
C LYS A 822 -36.93 -17.96 -36.36
N VAL A 823 -36.09 -17.07 -35.89
CA VAL A 823 -35.94 -16.77 -34.48
C VAL A 823 -37.18 -16.08 -33.96
N LYS A 824 -37.73 -16.61 -32.88
CA LYS A 824 -38.91 -16.07 -32.17
C LYS A 824 -38.52 -15.47 -30.82
N ARG A 825 -37.44 -15.99 -30.20
CA ARG A 825 -36.97 -15.60 -28.91
C ARG A 825 -35.49 -15.21 -28.94
N ILE A 826 -35.17 -14.06 -28.32
CA ILE A 826 -33.78 -13.62 -28.18
C ILE A 826 -33.42 -13.65 -26.70
N ILE A 827 -32.36 -14.37 -26.34
CA ILE A 827 -31.80 -14.38 -25.00
C ILE A 827 -30.52 -13.56 -25.05
N MET A 828 -30.54 -12.43 -24.33
CA MET A 828 -29.35 -11.61 -24.10
C MET A 828 -28.68 -12.02 -22.80
N CYS A 829 -27.39 -12.19 -22.80
CA CYS A 829 -26.62 -12.62 -21.61
C CYS A 829 -25.18 -12.11 -21.66
N SER A 830 -24.43 -12.35 -20.58
CA SER A 830 -23.00 -12.05 -20.51
C SER A 830 -22.23 -13.19 -19.82
N GLY A 831 -20.99 -13.40 -20.25
CA GLY A 831 -20.07 -14.33 -19.59
C GLY A 831 -20.42 -15.82 -19.75
N LYS A 832 -20.17 -16.59 -18.68
CA LYS A 832 -20.19 -18.06 -18.68
C LYS A 832 -21.56 -18.65 -19.05
N VAL A 833 -22.65 -18.04 -18.62
CA VAL A 833 -24.02 -18.57 -18.86
C VAL A 833 -24.33 -18.75 -20.33
N TYR A 834 -23.69 -17.99 -21.23
CA TYR A 834 -23.79 -18.20 -22.67
C TYR A 834 -23.43 -19.62 -23.07
N TYR A 835 -22.37 -20.18 -22.54
CA TYR A 835 -21.90 -21.52 -22.93
C TYR A 835 -22.80 -22.62 -22.38
N ASP A 836 -23.38 -22.42 -21.20
CA ASP A 836 -24.36 -23.34 -20.63
C ASP A 836 -25.65 -23.36 -21.49
N LEU A 837 -26.11 -22.17 -21.91
CA LEU A 837 -27.23 -22.02 -22.83
C LEU A 837 -26.95 -22.64 -24.22
N LEU A 838 -25.77 -22.34 -24.79
CA LEU A 838 -25.35 -22.84 -26.09
C LEU A 838 -25.33 -24.37 -26.10
N GLN A 839 -24.66 -24.97 -25.12
CA GLN A 839 -24.57 -26.43 -25.03
C GLN A 839 -25.97 -27.05 -24.94
N LYS A 840 -26.83 -26.50 -24.08
CA LYS A 840 -28.18 -27.05 -23.91
C LYS A 840 -29.07 -26.84 -25.11
N ARG A 841 -28.93 -25.72 -25.83
CA ARG A 841 -29.60 -25.41 -27.09
C ARG A 841 -29.23 -26.41 -28.18
N GLU A 842 -27.94 -26.71 -28.34
CA GLU A 842 -27.42 -27.68 -29.32
C GLU A 842 -27.87 -29.13 -29.01
N GLU A 843 -27.81 -29.53 -27.71
CA GLU A 843 -28.32 -30.83 -27.26
C GLU A 843 -29.79 -31.06 -27.65
N ASN A 844 -30.60 -30.02 -27.56
CA ASN A 844 -32.03 -30.07 -27.87
C ASN A 844 -32.39 -29.64 -29.30
N LYS A 845 -31.39 -29.30 -30.11
CA LYS A 845 -31.55 -28.90 -31.54
C LYS A 845 -32.51 -27.71 -31.73
N ILE A 846 -32.54 -26.76 -30.82
CA ILE A 846 -33.42 -25.59 -30.88
C ILE A 846 -32.84 -24.59 -31.90
N LYS A 847 -33.67 -24.11 -32.82
CA LYS A 847 -33.25 -23.24 -33.95
C LYS A 847 -33.98 -21.89 -33.97
N ASP A 848 -34.97 -21.69 -33.13
CA ASP A 848 -35.82 -20.50 -33.07
C ASP A 848 -35.51 -19.61 -31.84
N ILE A 849 -34.38 -19.89 -31.12
CA ILE A 849 -33.87 -19.10 -30.03
C ILE A 849 -32.46 -18.61 -30.36
N ALA A 850 -32.26 -17.31 -30.42
CA ALA A 850 -30.95 -16.68 -30.59
C ALA A 850 -30.31 -16.31 -29.22
N LEU A 851 -28.97 -16.44 -29.15
CA LEU A 851 -28.17 -16.10 -27.99
C LEU A 851 -27.27 -14.91 -28.32
N VAL A 852 -27.58 -13.73 -27.81
CA VAL A 852 -26.81 -12.49 -28.02
C VAL A 852 -25.99 -12.18 -26.78
N ARG A 853 -24.67 -12.03 -26.96
CA ARG A 853 -23.76 -11.73 -25.84
C ARG A 853 -23.46 -10.25 -25.74
N ILE A 854 -23.67 -9.66 -24.58
CA ILE A 854 -23.24 -8.29 -24.30
C ILE A 854 -21.92 -8.36 -23.53
N GLU A 855 -20.83 -8.03 -24.21
CA GLU A 855 -19.45 -8.12 -23.69
C GLU A 855 -19.04 -6.84 -22.94
N GLN A 856 -19.64 -5.68 -23.28
CA GLN A 856 -19.46 -4.42 -22.59
C GLN A 856 -20.76 -3.96 -21.96
N LEU A 857 -20.81 -4.03 -20.61
CA LEU A 857 -21.99 -3.61 -19.86
C LEU A 857 -22.02 -2.09 -19.65
N TYR A 858 -20.84 -1.45 -19.53
CA TYR A 858 -20.75 0.00 -19.43
C TYR A 858 -19.42 0.48 -20.07
N SER A 859 -19.38 1.54 -20.87
CA SER A 859 -20.51 2.35 -21.34
C SER A 859 -21.40 1.51 -22.26
N PHE A 860 -22.70 1.62 -22.11
CA PHE A 860 -23.66 0.68 -22.76
C PHE A 860 -23.71 0.87 -24.28
N PRO A 861 -23.55 -0.21 -25.08
CA PRO A 861 -23.44 -0.17 -26.56
C PRO A 861 -24.82 -0.17 -27.22
N TYR A 862 -25.55 0.93 -27.13
CA TYR A 862 -26.92 1.04 -27.67
C TYR A 862 -27.01 0.73 -29.16
N ASP A 863 -26.16 1.33 -29.99
CA ASP A 863 -26.22 1.24 -31.44
C ASP A 863 -25.81 -0.14 -31.93
N ASP A 864 -24.81 -0.79 -31.28
CA ASP A 864 -24.40 -2.15 -31.61
C ASP A 864 -25.53 -3.15 -31.32
N LEU A 865 -26.18 -3.00 -30.16
CA LEU A 865 -27.28 -3.89 -29.78
C LEU A 865 -28.50 -3.65 -30.68
N GLU A 866 -28.84 -2.42 -31.00
CA GLU A 866 -29.91 -2.08 -31.92
C GLU A 866 -29.67 -2.69 -33.29
N SER A 867 -28.49 -2.57 -33.86
CA SER A 867 -28.11 -3.11 -35.14
C SER A 867 -28.25 -4.65 -35.19
N ILE A 868 -27.87 -5.33 -34.07
CA ILE A 868 -28.01 -6.81 -34.01
C ILE A 868 -29.47 -7.21 -33.86
N LEU A 869 -30.22 -6.58 -32.93
CA LEU A 869 -31.63 -6.93 -32.73
C LEU A 869 -32.49 -6.67 -33.96
N GLY A 870 -32.17 -5.65 -34.77
CA GLY A 870 -32.84 -5.33 -36.03
C GLY A 870 -32.71 -6.38 -37.12
N ILE A 871 -31.86 -7.39 -36.96
CA ILE A 871 -31.74 -8.51 -37.94
C ILE A 871 -32.83 -9.59 -37.70
N TYR A 872 -33.48 -9.58 -36.54
CA TYR A 872 -34.40 -10.62 -36.09
C TYR A 872 -35.88 -10.19 -36.25
N ASP A 873 -36.36 -10.03 -37.48
CA ASP A 873 -37.66 -9.47 -37.82
C ASP A 873 -38.86 -10.17 -37.18
N ASN A 874 -38.74 -11.46 -36.84
CA ASN A 874 -39.81 -12.29 -36.31
C ASN A 874 -39.70 -12.56 -34.82
N ALA A 875 -38.71 -11.97 -34.15
CA ALA A 875 -38.55 -12.12 -32.72
C ALA A 875 -39.63 -11.32 -31.96
N ASN A 876 -40.30 -11.97 -31.03
CA ASN A 876 -41.38 -11.38 -30.23
C ASN A 876 -41.19 -11.60 -28.73
N GLU A 877 -40.14 -12.32 -28.33
CA GLU A 877 -39.76 -12.49 -26.93
C GLU A 877 -38.30 -12.12 -26.72
N TYR A 878 -38.07 -11.30 -25.68
CA TYR A 878 -36.76 -10.80 -25.32
C TYR A 878 -36.47 -11.08 -23.85
N VAL A 879 -35.36 -11.72 -23.57
CA VAL A 879 -35.00 -12.19 -22.24
C VAL A 879 -33.58 -11.73 -21.89
N TRP A 880 -33.38 -11.18 -20.70
CA TRP A 880 -32.10 -11.10 -20.07
C TRP A 880 -31.88 -12.35 -19.23
N CYS A 881 -30.81 -13.08 -19.48
CA CYS A 881 -30.43 -14.26 -18.71
C CYS A 881 -29.10 -14.00 -18.00
N GLN A 882 -29.12 -14.13 -16.69
CA GLN A 882 -27.92 -14.00 -15.85
C GLN A 882 -27.80 -15.14 -14.84
N GLU A 883 -26.59 -15.57 -14.52
CA GLU A 883 -26.36 -16.62 -13.52
C GLU A 883 -26.37 -16.13 -12.07
N GLU A 884 -26.29 -14.83 -11.88
CA GLU A 884 -26.43 -14.18 -10.58
C GLU A 884 -27.86 -14.25 -10.07
N PRO A 885 -28.09 -14.19 -8.75
CA PRO A 885 -29.42 -14.01 -8.15
C PRO A 885 -30.15 -12.78 -8.70
N ALA A 886 -31.47 -12.80 -8.70
CA ALA A 886 -32.31 -11.75 -9.28
C ALA A 886 -32.04 -10.34 -8.71
N ASN A 887 -31.59 -10.24 -7.47
CA ASN A 887 -31.24 -8.97 -6.81
C ASN A 887 -29.79 -8.54 -7.06
N GLN A 888 -29.02 -9.32 -7.80
CA GLN A 888 -27.60 -9.10 -8.08
C GLN A 888 -27.36 -9.06 -9.60
N GLY A 889 -26.10 -8.96 -10.03
CA GLY A 889 -25.74 -8.92 -11.45
C GLY A 889 -26.20 -7.66 -12.16
N ALA A 890 -26.45 -7.75 -13.45
CA ALA A 890 -26.72 -6.60 -14.31
C ALA A 890 -28.19 -6.17 -14.40
N TRP A 891 -29.14 -7.01 -13.99
CA TRP A 891 -30.56 -6.79 -14.23
C TRP A 891 -31.07 -5.38 -13.86
N PHE A 892 -30.88 -4.95 -12.63
CA PHE A 892 -31.44 -3.68 -12.17
C PHE A 892 -30.83 -2.44 -12.83
N SER A 893 -29.57 -2.54 -13.23
CA SER A 893 -28.86 -1.45 -13.92
C SER A 893 -29.10 -1.47 -15.44
N HIS A 894 -29.49 -2.62 -16.02
CA HIS A 894 -29.59 -2.78 -17.47
C HIS A 894 -30.99 -2.94 -18.01
N ARG A 895 -31.97 -3.38 -17.23
CA ARG A 895 -33.33 -3.59 -17.77
C ARG A 895 -33.89 -2.39 -18.51
N HIS A 896 -33.70 -1.17 -17.96
CA HIS A 896 -34.18 0.06 -18.59
C HIS A 896 -33.39 0.44 -19.85
N ARG A 897 -32.12 0.05 -19.93
CA ARG A 897 -31.27 0.25 -21.12
C ARG A 897 -31.66 -0.71 -22.24
N LEU A 898 -31.86 -1.96 -21.90
CA LEU A 898 -32.36 -3.00 -22.83
C LEU A 898 -33.76 -2.64 -23.32
N GLN A 899 -34.66 -2.25 -22.40
CA GLN A 899 -35.99 -1.82 -22.77
C GLN A 899 -35.97 -0.62 -23.74
N ARG A 900 -35.11 0.37 -23.49
CA ARG A 900 -34.94 1.54 -24.36
C ARG A 900 -34.53 1.15 -25.79
N VAL A 901 -33.73 0.09 -25.97
CA VAL A 901 -33.39 -0.42 -27.29
C VAL A 901 -34.62 -1.08 -27.92
N LEU A 902 -35.37 -1.90 -27.17
CA LEU A 902 -36.58 -2.55 -27.67
C LEU A 902 -37.67 -1.55 -28.07
N ASP A 903 -37.83 -0.48 -27.32
CA ASP A 903 -38.84 0.58 -27.61
C ASP A 903 -38.60 1.30 -28.93
N ARG A 904 -37.38 1.22 -29.49
CA ARG A 904 -37.03 1.76 -30.81
C ARG A 904 -37.62 0.89 -31.96
N PHE A 905 -37.80 -0.42 -31.69
CA PHE A 905 -38.39 -1.33 -32.67
C PHE A 905 -39.92 -1.44 -32.51
N ASN A 906 -40.35 -1.69 -31.25
CA ASN A 906 -41.76 -1.87 -30.93
C ASN A 906 -42.00 -1.64 -29.44
N SER A 907 -42.77 -0.62 -29.10
CA SER A 907 -43.10 -0.22 -27.72
C SER A 907 -43.92 -1.28 -26.93
N ASN A 908 -44.41 -2.31 -27.57
CA ASN A 908 -45.16 -3.39 -26.91
C ASN A 908 -44.27 -4.58 -26.47
N HIS A 909 -42.98 -4.58 -26.79
CA HIS A 909 -42.06 -5.61 -26.33
C HIS A 909 -41.54 -5.29 -24.94
N GLU A 910 -41.62 -6.28 -24.05
CA GLU A 910 -41.09 -6.16 -22.68
C GLU A 910 -39.92 -7.13 -22.49
N ILE A 911 -38.85 -6.62 -21.86
CA ILE A 911 -37.70 -7.45 -21.48
C ILE A 911 -38.03 -8.29 -20.24
N LYS A 912 -37.88 -9.61 -20.36
CA LYS A 912 -38.08 -10.57 -19.24
C LYS A 912 -36.76 -10.93 -18.57
N LEU A 913 -36.83 -11.31 -17.32
CA LEU A 913 -35.68 -11.80 -16.54
C LEU A 913 -35.72 -13.32 -16.40
N THR A 914 -34.61 -13.99 -16.67
CA THR A 914 -34.33 -15.34 -16.18
C THR A 914 -33.04 -15.33 -15.36
N SER A 915 -33.13 -15.75 -14.11
CA SER A 915 -32.03 -15.68 -13.12
C SER A 915 -32.25 -16.72 -12.03
N ARG A 916 -31.25 -16.86 -11.15
CA ARG A 916 -31.44 -17.54 -9.86
C ARG A 916 -32.40 -16.76 -8.97
N PRO A 917 -33.03 -17.41 -7.99
CA PRO A 917 -33.85 -16.71 -6.99
C PRO A 917 -33.01 -15.64 -6.28
N ALA A 918 -33.68 -14.56 -5.85
CA ALA A 918 -33.03 -13.52 -5.03
C ALA A 918 -32.46 -14.13 -3.75
N ALA A 919 -31.24 -13.71 -3.40
CA ALA A 919 -30.51 -14.25 -2.27
C ALA A 919 -29.70 -13.15 -1.56
N ALA A 920 -29.58 -13.27 -0.23
CA ALA A 920 -28.74 -12.40 0.57
C ALA A 920 -27.24 -12.74 0.38
N ALA A 921 -26.92 -14.04 0.31
CA ALA A 921 -25.57 -14.48 -0.02
C ALA A 921 -25.32 -14.40 -1.54
N PRO A 922 -24.10 -14.13 -1.98
CA PRO A 922 -23.78 -14.08 -3.41
C PRO A 922 -24.07 -15.38 -4.14
N ALA A 923 -23.77 -16.53 -3.55
CA ALA A 923 -24.03 -17.84 -4.12
C ALA A 923 -24.39 -18.87 -3.06
N VAL A 924 -24.94 -20.01 -3.50
CA VAL A 924 -25.25 -21.12 -2.61
C VAL A 924 -24.00 -21.90 -2.22
N GLY A 925 -23.94 -22.41 -0.98
CA GLY A 925 -22.79 -23.15 -0.44
C GLY A 925 -22.74 -24.63 -0.83
N LEU A 926 -23.86 -25.21 -1.31
CA LEU A 926 -23.97 -26.63 -1.59
C LEU A 926 -23.96 -26.91 -3.11
N MET A 927 -23.05 -27.75 -3.57
CA MET A 927 -22.92 -28.14 -4.96
C MET A 927 -24.24 -28.71 -5.55
N LYS A 928 -24.94 -29.54 -4.81
CA LYS A 928 -26.23 -30.11 -5.27
C LYS A 928 -27.27 -29.02 -5.54
N LEU A 929 -27.34 -28.01 -4.68
CA LEU A 929 -28.27 -26.88 -4.84
C LEU A 929 -27.82 -25.98 -6.01
N HIS A 930 -26.51 -25.77 -6.14
CA HIS A 930 -25.95 -25.05 -7.29
C HIS A 930 -26.36 -25.70 -8.62
N LEU A 931 -26.12 -27.00 -8.76
CA LEU A 931 -26.45 -27.74 -9.98
C LEU A 931 -27.95 -27.70 -10.29
N LYS A 932 -28.79 -27.84 -9.27
CA LYS A 932 -30.24 -27.72 -9.42
C LYS A 932 -30.63 -26.34 -9.96
N GLN A 933 -30.18 -25.27 -9.31
CA GLN A 933 -30.48 -23.89 -9.74
C GLN A 933 -29.92 -23.58 -11.13
N GLN A 934 -28.73 -24.08 -11.48
CA GLN A 934 -28.13 -23.88 -12.79
C GLN A 934 -28.96 -24.57 -13.89
N ASN A 935 -29.41 -25.80 -13.65
CA ASN A 935 -30.25 -26.50 -14.60
C ASN A 935 -31.62 -25.81 -14.75
N GLU A 936 -32.25 -25.40 -13.66
CA GLU A 936 -33.52 -24.65 -13.69
C GLU A 936 -33.38 -23.34 -14.47
N LEU A 937 -32.29 -22.58 -14.26
CA LEU A 937 -31.99 -21.36 -14.98
C LEU A 937 -31.95 -21.60 -16.50
N VAL A 938 -31.17 -22.60 -16.94
CA VAL A 938 -30.99 -22.90 -18.35
C VAL A 938 -32.28 -23.44 -19.02
N VAL A 939 -32.98 -24.32 -18.30
CA VAL A 939 -34.26 -24.88 -18.76
C VAL A 939 -35.31 -23.79 -18.94
N ASN A 940 -35.43 -22.88 -17.96
CA ASN A 940 -36.38 -21.76 -18.01
C ASN A 940 -36.03 -20.75 -19.11
N ALA A 941 -34.75 -20.48 -19.35
CA ALA A 941 -34.32 -19.57 -20.41
C ALA A 941 -34.68 -20.12 -21.79
N LEU A 942 -34.47 -21.41 -21.99
CA LEU A 942 -34.74 -22.10 -23.27
C LEU A 942 -36.17 -22.64 -23.41
N MET A 943 -37.07 -22.41 -22.43
CA MET A 943 -38.45 -22.89 -22.40
C MET A 943 -38.58 -24.41 -22.58
N LEU A 944 -37.64 -25.17 -22.07
CA LEU A 944 -37.69 -26.62 -22.07
C LEU A 944 -38.67 -27.08 -20.96
N GLU A 945 -39.45 -28.15 -21.26
CA GLU A 945 -40.24 -28.79 -20.20
C GLU A 945 -39.27 -29.37 -19.15
N SER A 946 -39.49 -29.03 -17.88
CA SER A 946 -38.76 -29.66 -16.79
C SER A 946 -38.98 -31.15 -16.87
N SER A 947 -37.96 -31.96 -17.19
CA SER A 947 -38.02 -33.41 -17.02
C SER A 947 -38.31 -33.67 -15.56
N GLY A 948 -39.62 -33.92 -15.25
CA GLY A 948 -40.07 -34.16 -13.90
C GLY A 948 -39.36 -35.39 -13.35
N GLU A 949 -38.44 -35.17 -12.43
CA GLU A 949 -38.18 -36.19 -11.42
C GLU A 949 -39.45 -36.26 -10.57
N ARG A 950 -40.27 -37.22 -10.90
CA ARG A 950 -41.30 -37.69 -9.96
C ARG A 950 -40.59 -38.09 -8.68
N GLU A 951 -41.09 -37.61 -7.57
CA GLU A 951 -40.67 -37.80 -6.15
C GLU A 951 -40.00 -39.12 -5.83
#